data_a142fdb95360af628e91e330a851ca1e
#
_entry.id   a142fdb95360af628e91e330a851ca1e
#
_cell.length_a   1.000
_cell.length_b   1.000
_cell.length_c   1.000
_cell.angle_alpha   90.00
_cell.angle_beta   90.00
_cell.angle_gamma   90.00
#
_symmetry.space_group_name_H-M   'P 1'
#
loop_
_entity.id
_entity.type
_entity.pdbx_description
1 polymer ?
#
loop_
_entity_poly.entity_id
_entity_poly.type
_entity_poly.pdbx_seq_one_letter_code
_entity_poly.pdbx_strand_id
1 'polypeptide(L)'
;MASSTSPSSGNHPHPIYMDHDLHTIPKLTPNTVNYWKITMRNYIEGSGLITFIDSSIKPPPEKIDDVENPDYKQWKEIDDHVRSSIISTMQDGFWEELSSSFTGKTAAELWTFINLNVHGPPTMTHADRVSNQAAEGQNYTRYLPLYRAVVEGNMKSLQDIVDKDPTAVRAIITGASETALIVASHKKNNNDIVKKLISLMSPQDLAMQDSFGRTAIFGVAAVGDVEALEMMVKKNPDLLRICDIYNHLPLHFAAYADQKDSVRYLLMVMNEAYLDEFKRLTLVHALISGGFYDICLSLLQRFPALAVIEVSPLETLTYRHSAFLSGANFNVWQRMIYPYLPSELERPVDYYKGTYDIENPVEEVDKGSQRKTDWSLMFWRLARKFVPSIKKIQEKKVMHAQALQLLKFICSEISKLDGKRVRDLIGSSLDAAATTGNVEVVEEILVSFPNALYLVNQNKHGVFQIAIANRKADVFNLIYHITTPHHLLLAQHDASYNTALHLAARLVGGTADQARLHLRSCAPGAALQMQRELEWFKVVEELSRPQDQEQRNIFGKTPATIFTESHENLAKEGEQWMKDRANSGILVATLIATIVFASAITVPGGTNGSHGKPILNDKAAFIVFAVADALALLMSASSILMFLGILTARYAVQDFLYSLPKRLIISLITLFLLNHIHDDGLYIRTLPGFWRRKDVGTWPSVFIG
;
A
#
# COMPACT_ATOMS: atom_id res chain seq x y z
N MET A 1 9.11 57.28 -9.15
CA MET A 1 8.92 56.16 -8.22
C MET A 1 8.19 55.07 -8.97
N ALA A 2 8.91 54.14 -9.51
CA ALA A 2 8.39 52.96 -10.21
C ALA A 2 8.84 51.74 -9.43
N SER A 3 7.87 51.04 -8.86
CA SER A 3 8.10 49.80 -8.14
C SER A 3 8.29 48.65 -9.15
N SER A 4 9.49 48.11 -9.21
CA SER A 4 9.83 46.91 -9.92
C SER A 4 9.34 45.69 -9.11
N THR A 5 8.30 45.03 -9.57
CA THR A 5 7.92 43.71 -9.11
C THR A 5 8.82 42.69 -9.81
N SER A 6 9.69 42.04 -9.05
CA SER A 6 10.42 40.86 -9.47
C SER A 6 9.47 39.65 -9.70
N PRO A 7 9.63 38.87 -10.75
CA PRO A 7 8.85 37.62 -10.91
C PRO A 7 9.28 36.61 -9.89
N SER A 8 8.30 36.00 -9.23
CA SER A 8 8.45 34.89 -8.30
C SER A 8 9.21 33.73 -8.95
N SER A 9 10.26 33.28 -8.30
CA SER A 9 10.99 32.06 -8.62
C SER A 9 10.00 30.89 -8.62
N GLY A 10 9.73 30.34 -9.81
CA GLY A 10 8.97 29.12 -9.96
C GLY A 10 9.68 27.98 -9.24
N ASN A 11 8.96 27.30 -8.36
CA ASN A 11 9.36 26.02 -7.79
C ASN A 11 9.59 25.01 -8.92
N HIS A 12 10.83 24.82 -9.34
CA HIS A 12 11.22 23.66 -10.14
C HIS A 12 11.30 22.45 -9.18
N PRO A 13 10.62 21.35 -9.49
CA PRO A 13 10.73 20.16 -8.68
C PRO A 13 12.18 19.64 -8.70
N HIS A 14 12.76 19.43 -7.52
CA HIS A 14 14.01 18.71 -7.38
C HIS A 14 13.87 17.33 -8.04
N PRO A 15 14.93 16.79 -8.67
CA PRO A 15 14.90 15.47 -9.29
C PRO A 15 14.55 14.42 -8.24
N ILE A 16 13.31 13.96 -8.25
CA ILE A 16 12.85 12.83 -7.48
C ILE A 16 13.37 11.60 -8.23
N TYR A 17 14.15 10.78 -7.55
CA TYR A 17 14.76 9.56 -8.02
C TYR A 17 13.80 8.72 -8.89
N MET A 18 14.06 8.65 -10.18
CA MET A 18 13.34 7.80 -11.15
C MET A 18 13.75 6.33 -11.11
N ASP A 19 14.75 5.94 -10.30
CA ASP A 19 15.41 4.64 -10.43
C ASP A 19 14.62 3.43 -9.91
N HIS A 20 13.56 3.61 -9.11
CA HIS A 20 12.93 2.46 -8.47
C HIS A 20 11.89 1.70 -9.30
N ASP A 21 11.29 2.32 -10.32
CA ASP A 21 10.20 1.69 -11.08
C ASP A 21 10.53 1.44 -12.56
N LEU A 22 11.72 1.82 -13.02
CA LEU A 22 12.14 1.67 -14.43
C LEU A 22 12.17 0.18 -14.86
N HIS A 23 12.48 -0.70 -13.93
CA HIS A 23 12.54 -2.15 -14.17
C HIS A 23 11.16 -2.79 -14.37
N THR A 24 10.06 -2.09 -14.03
CA THR A 24 8.69 -2.54 -14.26
C THR A 24 8.22 -2.28 -15.69
N ILE A 25 8.97 -1.47 -16.44
CA ILE A 25 8.64 -1.14 -17.83
C ILE A 25 9.20 -2.24 -18.73
N PRO A 26 8.35 -2.90 -19.52
CA PRO A 26 8.82 -3.93 -20.44
C PRO A 26 9.80 -3.34 -21.43
N LYS A 27 10.78 -4.14 -21.91
CA LYS A 27 11.70 -3.68 -22.93
C LYS A 27 10.96 -3.32 -24.22
N LEU A 28 11.32 -2.17 -24.81
CA LEU A 28 10.77 -1.72 -26.09
C LEU A 28 11.27 -2.65 -27.21
N THR A 29 10.33 -3.35 -27.83
CA THR A 29 10.52 -4.21 -29.01
C THR A 29 9.43 -3.88 -30.02
N PRO A 30 9.56 -4.30 -31.31
CA PRO A 30 8.48 -4.14 -32.27
C PRO A 30 7.11 -4.71 -31.82
N ASN A 31 7.13 -5.73 -31.00
CA ASN A 31 5.90 -6.38 -30.50
C ASN A 31 5.31 -5.72 -29.25
N THR A 32 6.11 -4.98 -28.47
CA THR A 32 5.69 -4.38 -27.21
C THR A 32 5.46 -2.87 -27.29
N VAL A 33 5.66 -2.26 -28.46
CA VAL A 33 5.67 -0.80 -28.68
C VAL A 33 4.50 -0.07 -28.04
N ASN A 34 3.27 -0.52 -28.26
CA ASN A 34 2.10 0.19 -27.78
C ASN A 34 1.97 0.14 -26.24
N TYR A 35 2.22 -1.03 -25.66
CA TYR A 35 2.23 -1.21 -24.21
C TYR A 35 3.39 -0.42 -23.56
N TRP A 36 4.58 -0.49 -24.16
CA TRP A 36 5.74 0.25 -23.69
C TRP A 36 5.49 1.76 -23.68
N LYS A 37 4.97 2.33 -24.78
CA LYS A 37 4.68 3.77 -24.87
C LYS A 37 3.81 4.27 -23.73
N ILE A 38 2.82 3.51 -23.31
CA ILE A 38 1.90 3.90 -22.25
C ILE A 38 2.54 3.73 -20.89
N THR A 39 3.16 2.59 -20.66
CA THR A 39 3.79 2.31 -19.36
C THR A 39 4.91 3.31 -19.11
N MET A 40 5.73 3.63 -20.13
CA MET A 40 6.76 4.64 -20.03
C MET A 40 6.21 6.04 -19.84
N ARG A 41 5.13 6.41 -20.53
CA ARG A 41 4.46 7.68 -20.33
C ARG A 41 3.92 7.83 -18.91
N ASN A 42 3.20 6.81 -18.41
CA ASN A 42 2.65 6.81 -17.05
C ASN A 42 3.76 6.87 -15.99
N TYR A 43 4.88 6.22 -16.23
CA TYR A 43 6.06 6.29 -15.38
C TYR A 43 6.63 7.72 -15.30
N ILE A 44 6.86 8.37 -16.46
CA ILE A 44 7.35 9.74 -16.54
C ILE A 44 6.35 10.73 -15.90
N GLU A 45 5.04 10.51 -16.10
CA GLU A 45 3.97 11.31 -15.49
C GLU A 45 3.92 11.13 -13.97
N GLY A 46 4.01 9.89 -13.48
CA GLY A 46 4.09 9.57 -12.05
C GLY A 46 5.31 10.18 -11.36
N SER A 47 6.40 10.38 -12.09
CA SER A 47 7.61 11.05 -11.62
C SER A 47 7.53 12.60 -11.71
N GLY A 48 6.43 13.16 -12.19
CA GLY A 48 6.25 14.61 -12.36
C GLY A 48 7.03 15.22 -13.51
N LEU A 49 7.59 14.42 -14.43
CA LEU A 49 8.49 14.86 -15.51
C LEU A 49 7.84 14.82 -16.90
N ILE A 50 6.51 14.70 -16.97
CA ILE A 50 5.75 14.61 -18.22
C ILE A 50 6.03 15.80 -19.16
N THR A 51 6.28 16.97 -18.62
CA THR A 51 6.55 18.20 -19.35
C THR A 51 7.84 18.16 -20.18
N PHE A 52 8.75 17.22 -19.87
CA PHE A 52 9.97 17.00 -20.64
C PHE A 52 9.76 16.15 -21.90
N ILE A 53 8.64 15.43 -22.03
CA ILE A 53 8.33 14.62 -23.21
C ILE A 53 7.19 15.20 -24.06
N ASP A 54 6.35 16.08 -23.54
CA ASP A 54 5.24 16.69 -24.26
C ASP A 54 5.59 18.08 -24.84
N SER A 55 6.86 18.49 -24.72
CA SER A 55 7.39 19.77 -25.22
C SER A 55 6.77 21.01 -24.55
N SER A 56 6.18 20.88 -23.37
CA SER A 56 5.58 22.00 -22.64
C SER A 56 6.63 22.94 -22.05
N ILE A 57 7.83 22.42 -21.75
CA ILE A 57 8.97 23.21 -21.27
C ILE A 57 9.97 23.40 -22.41
N LYS A 58 10.22 24.66 -22.78
CA LYS A 58 11.31 25.00 -23.69
C LYS A 58 12.62 25.07 -22.92
N PRO A 59 13.74 24.59 -23.50
CA PRO A 59 15.05 24.70 -22.87
C PRO A 59 15.39 26.17 -22.60
N PRO A 60 15.88 26.52 -21.40
CA PRO A 60 16.43 27.84 -21.14
C PRO A 60 17.60 28.15 -22.06
N PRO A 61 17.97 29.43 -22.27
CA PRO A 61 19.16 29.74 -23.06
C PRO A 61 20.43 29.19 -22.38
N GLU A 62 21.33 28.59 -23.16
CA GLU A 62 22.57 27.97 -22.69
C GLU A 62 23.48 28.94 -21.96
N LYS A 63 23.54 30.20 -22.45
CA LYS A 63 24.31 31.28 -21.85
C LYS A 63 23.48 32.55 -21.70
N ILE A 64 23.75 33.26 -20.60
CA ILE A 64 23.21 34.61 -20.32
C ILE A 64 24.44 35.49 -20.13
N ASP A 65 24.60 36.55 -20.95
CA ASP A 65 25.73 37.50 -20.93
C ASP A 65 27.12 36.81 -20.96
N ASP A 66 27.29 35.78 -21.83
CA ASP A 66 28.49 34.94 -21.98
C ASP A 66 28.82 34.06 -20.74
N VAL A 67 28.00 34.04 -19.71
CA VAL A 67 28.17 33.14 -18.55
C VAL A 67 27.21 31.95 -18.69
N GLU A 68 27.69 30.77 -18.32
CA GLU A 68 26.89 29.52 -18.32
C GLU A 68 25.65 29.68 -17.44
N ASN A 69 24.47 29.42 -18.02
CA ASN A 69 23.21 29.59 -17.32
C ASN A 69 22.97 28.40 -16.37
N PRO A 70 22.89 28.60 -15.05
CA PRO A 70 22.65 27.53 -14.09
C PRO A 70 21.29 26.82 -14.31
N ASP A 71 20.27 27.56 -14.76
CA ASP A 71 18.94 26.97 -15.04
C ASP A 71 18.99 26.04 -16.26
N TYR A 72 19.82 26.36 -17.27
CA TYR A 72 20.07 25.47 -18.41
C TYR A 72 20.78 24.19 -17.98
N LYS A 73 21.76 24.30 -17.09
CA LYS A 73 22.49 23.14 -16.59
C LYS A 73 21.56 22.18 -15.84
N GLN A 74 20.73 22.72 -14.96
CA GLN A 74 19.75 21.92 -14.21
C GLN A 74 18.69 21.31 -15.13
N TRP A 75 18.16 22.09 -16.07
CA TRP A 75 17.23 21.59 -17.08
C TRP A 75 17.86 20.45 -17.89
N LYS A 76 19.10 20.61 -18.34
CA LYS A 76 19.81 19.61 -19.12
C LYS A 76 20.06 18.32 -18.35
N GLU A 77 20.42 18.40 -17.07
CA GLU A 77 20.62 17.23 -16.21
C GLU A 77 19.32 16.40 -16.11
N ILE A 78 18.16 17.05 -15.98
CA ILE A 78 16.86 16.38 -15.92
C ILE A 78 16.48 15.81 -17.30
N ASP A 79 16.67 16.55 -18.39
CA ASP A 79 16.38 16.09 -19.75
C ASP A 79 17.24 14.87 -20.12
N ASP A 80 18.54 14.91 -19.83
CA ASP A 80 19.47 13.79 -20.06
C ASP A 80 19.07 12.57 -19.20
N HIS A 81 18.57 12.77 -18.00
CA HIS A 81 18.07 11.69 -17.14
C HIS A 81 16.80 11.04 -17.71
N VAL A 82 15.80 11.83 -18.13
CA VAL A 82 14.58 11.32 -18.79
C VAL A 82 14.93 10.58 -20.06
N ARG A 83 15.83 11.13 -20.86
CA ARG A 83 16.31 10.51 -22.10
C ARG A 83 17.01 9.18 -21.85
N SER A 84 17.91 9.12 -20.87
CA SER A 84 18.63 7.90 -20.48
C SER A 84 17.66 6.83 -19.96
N SER A 85 16.64 7.23 -19.22
CA SER A 85 15.58 6.34 -18.74
C SER A 85 14.79 5.72 -19.90
N ILE A 86 14.43 6.51 -20.91
CA ILE A 86 13.76 6.01 -22.13
C ILE A 86 14.66 4.99 -22.85
N ILE A 87 15.92 5.32 -23.06
CA ILE A 87 16.87 4.47 -23.80
C ILE A 87 17.15 3.15 -23.04
N SER A 88 17.31 3.19 -21.73
CA SER A 88 17.59 2.00 -20.90
C SER A 88 16.48 0.96 -20.92
N THR A 89 15.26 1.36 -21.26
CA THR A 89 14.11 0.44 -21.40
C THR A 89 14.00 -0.15 -22.82
N MET A 90 14.90 0.15 -23.73
CA MET A 90 14.94 -0.47 -25.05
C MET A 90 15.66 -1.81 -25.02
N GLN A 91 15.27 -2.72 -25.90
CA GLN A 91 15.99 -4.00 -26.06
C GLN A 91 17.39 -3.75 -26.64
N ASP A 92 18.35 -4.55 -26.21
CA ASP A 92 19.72 -4.50 -26.72
C ASP A 92 19.73 -4.64 -28.25
N GLY A 93 20.47 -3.75 -28.92
CA GLY A 93 20.50 -3.65 -30.39
C GLY A 93 19.36 -2.84 -31.03
N PHE A 94 18.22 -2.71 -30.40
CA PHE A 94 17.08 -1.93 -30.94
C PHE A 94 17.36 -0.42 -30.91
N TRP A 95 18.03 0.05 -29.85
CA TRP A 95 18.50 1.43 -29.80
C TRP A 95 19.57 1.72 -30.84
N GLU A 96 20.48 0.80 -31.10
CA GLU A 96 21.54 0.96 -32.12
C GLU A 96 20.95 1.14 -33.52
N GLU A 97 19.92 0.38 -33.85
CA GLU A 97 19.16 0.51 -35.10
C GLU A 97 18.44 1.86 -35.20
N LEU A 98 17.71 2.27 -34.14
CA LEU A 98 16.99 3.53 -34.09
C LEU A 98 17.90 4.75 -34.05
N SER A 99 19.04 4.67 -33.33
CA SER A 99 19.97 5.78 -33.14
C SER A 99 20.64 6.24 -34.45
N SER A 100 20.76 5.34 -35.42
CA SER A 100 21.28 5.69 -36.75
C SER A 100 20.43 6.72 -37.52
N SER A 101 19.13 6.78 -37.19
CA SER A 101 18.14 7.67 -37.81
C SER A 101 17.74 8.83 -36.92
N PHE A 102 18.17 8.85 -35.65
CA PHE A 102 17.79 9.86 -34.66
C PHE A 102 18.86 10.95 -34.53
N THR A 103 18.50 12.19 -34.84
CA THR A 103 19.39 13.36 -34.74
C THR A 103 19.02 14.36 -33.64
N GLY A 104 17.95 14.06 -32.88
CA GLY A 104 17.45 14.92 -31.80
C GLY A 104 18.36 14.95 -30.59
N LYS A 105 18.26 16.04 -29.77
CA LYS A 105 19.12 16.26 -28.61
C LYS A 105 18.38 16.19 -27.29
N THR A 106 17.04 16.27 -27.30
CA THR A 106 16.20 16.35 -26.09
C THR A 106 15.35 15.09 -25.89
N ALA A 107 14.88 14.88 -24.65
CA ALA A 107 13.94 13.80 -24.31
C ALA A 107 12.61 13.92 -25.09
N ALA A 108 12.12 15.14 -25.29
CA ALA A 108 10.93 15.40 -26.08
C ALA A 108 11.09 15.01 -27.56
N GLU A 109 12.24 15.33 -28.14
CA GLU A 109 12.56 14.96 -29.53
C GLU A 109 12.67 13.43 -29.67
N LEU A 110 13.31 12.75 -28.70
CA LEU A 110 13.40 11.30 -28.67
C LEU A 110 12.02 10.67 -28.55
N TRP A 111 11.18 11.17 -27.63
CA TRP A 111 9.83 10.67 -27.46
C TRP A 111 8.95 10.84 -28.70
N THR A 112 9.06 11.99 -29.33
CA THR A 112 8.36 12.30 -30.59
C THR A 112 8.86 11.40 -31.72
N PHE A 113 10.17 11.19 -31.83
CA PHE A 113 10.77 10.28 -32.82
C PHE A 113 10.27 8.85 -32.66
N ILE A 114 10.24 8.32 -31.41
CA ILE A 114 9.72 6.98 -31.12
C ILE A 114 8.23 6.89 -31.48
N ASN A 115 7.45 7.92 -31.18
CA ASN A 115 6.03 7.93 -31.50
C ASN A 115 5.75 7.93 -33.02
N LEU A 116 6.60 8.58 -33.79
CA LEU A 116 6.44 8.68 -35.24
C LEU A 116 7.03 7.51 -36.03
N ASN A 117 8.14 6.92 -35.55
CA ASN A 117 8.89 5.96 -36.34
C ASN A 117 8.84 4.52 -35.82
N VAL A 118 8.49 4.30 -34.56
CA VAL A 118 8.38 2.98 -33.98
C VAL A 118 6.93 2.57 -33.91
N HIS A 119 6.52 1.68 -34.81
CA HIS A 119 5.17 1.16 -34.92
C HIS A 119 5.13 -0.32 -34.53
N GLY A 120 4.11 -0.71 -33.76
CA GLY A 120 3.77 -2.12 -33.56
C GLY A 120 3.23 -2.76 -34.84
N PRO A 121 2.96 -4.10 -34.85
CA PRO A 121 2.34 -4.75 -35.98
C PRO A 121 1.06 -4.00 -36.39
N PRO A 122 0.69 -3.97 -37.69
CA PRO A 122 -0.30 -3.05 -38.23
C PRO A 122 -1.68 -3.28 -37.62
N THR A 123 -1.92 -2.59 -36.55
CA THR A 123 -3.29 -2.28 -36.08
C THR A 123 -3.65 -0.95 -36.75
N MET A 124 -4.83 -0.85 -37.34
CA MET A 124 -5.32 0.41 -37.94
C MET A 124 -4.94 1.59 -37.05
N THR A 125 -4.15 2.50 -37.56
CA THR A 125 -3.58 3.61 -36.78
C THR A 125 -4.69 4.52 -36.25
N HIS A 126 -4.50 5.09 -35.08
CA HIS A 126 -5.39 6.10 -34.52
C HIS A 126 -5.61 7.30 -35.50
N ALA A 127 -4.60 7.59 -36.35
CA ALA A 127 -4.67 8.60 -37.39
C ALA A 127 -5.65 8.23 -38.52
N ASP A 128 -5.71 6.96 -38.92
CA ASP A 128 -6.66 6.48 -39.93
C ASP A 128 -8.09 6.47 -39.43
N ARG A 129 -8.28 6.26 -38.12
CA ARG A 129 -9.60 6.37 -37.45
C ARG A 129 -10.00 7.83 -37.24
N VAL A 130 -9.08 8.70 -36.84
CA VAL A 130 -9.34 10.14 -36.63
C VAL A 130 -9.55 10.88 -37.94
N SER A 131 -8.83 10.52 -39.02
CA SER A 131 -9.02 11.15 -40.33
C SER A 131 -10.36 10.81 -40.99
N ASN A 132 -10.87 9.59 -40.79
CA ASN A 132 -12.21 9.22 -41.22
C ASN A 132 -13.33 9.82 -40.35
N GLN A 133 -13.04 10.19 -39.08
CA GLN A 133 -13.99 10.84 -38.17
C GLN A 133 -14.00 12.36 -38.31
N ALA A 134 -12.89 12.98 -38.69
CA ALA A 134 -12.80 14.43 -38.92
C ALA A 134 -13.53 14.89 -40.19
N ALA A 135 -13.84 13.96 -41.13
CA ALA A 135 -14.57 14.25 -42.34
C ALA A 135 -16.09 14.38 -42.15
N GLU A 136 -16.65 13.76 -41.10
CA GLU A 136 -18.02 13.98 -40.68
C GLU A 136 -18.01 14.77 -39.36
N GLY A 137 -18.25 16.08 -39.44
CA GLY A 137 -18.46 16.93 -38.25
C GLY A 137 -19.65 16.43 -37.44
N GLN A 138 -19.43 15.35 -36.66
CA GLN A 138 -20.47 14.74 -35.83
C GLN A 138 -20.85 15.73 -34.74
N ASN A 139 -22.08 16.20 -34.85
CA ASN A 139 -22.65 17.18 -33.94
C ASN A 139 -23.07 16.45 -32.63
N TYR A 140 -22.09 16.18 -31.73
CA TYR A 140 -22.32 15.56 -30.41
C TYR A 140 -23.41 16.28 -29.60
N THR A 141 -23.64 17.55 -29.87
CA THR A 141 -24.67 18.37 -29.20
C THR A 141 -26.08 17.85 -29.46
N ARG A 142 -26.33 17.21 -30.61
CA ARG A 142 -27.61 16.58 -30.95
C ARG A 142 -27.98 15.48 -29.96
N TYR A 143 -26.99 14.68 -29.50
CA TYR A 143 -27.20 13.55 -28.62
C TYR A 143 -26.85 13.82 -27.16
N LEU A 144 -26.59 15.09 -26.80
CA LEU A 144 -26.37 15.48 -25.39
C LEU A 144 -27.52 15.09 -24.46
N PRO A 145 -28.81 15.15 -24.86
CA PRO A 145 -29.91 14.64 -24.04
C PRO A 145 -29.81 13.14 -23.77
N LEU A 146 -29.40 12.34 -24.79
CA LEU A 146 -29.17 10.92 -24.63
C LEU A 146 -28.01 10.63 -23.66
N TYR A 147 -26.88 11.34 -23.80
CA TYR A 147 -25.77 11.22 -22.88
C TYR A 147 -26.19 11.49 -21.43
N ARG A 148 -26.95 12.58 -21.19
CA ARG A 148 -27.47 12.92 -19.85
C ARG A 148 -28.40 11.84 -19.33
N ALA A 149 -29.35 11.35 -20.13
CA ALA A 149 -30.26 10.29 -19.72
C ALA A 149 -29.52 9.02 -19.29
N VAL A 150 -28.47 8.63 -20.02
CA VAL A 150 -27.63 7.49 -19.71
C VAL A 150 -26.80 7.73 -18.43
N VAL A 151 -26.17 8.90 -18.31
CA VAL A 151 -25.34 9.23 -17.15
C VAL A 151 -26.17 9.36 -15.87
N GLU A 152 -27.39 9.91 -15.95
CA GLU A 152 -28.31 10.07 -14.82
C GLU A 152 -29.08 8.78 -14.47
N GLY A 153 -29.05 7.77 -15.33
CA GLY A 153 -29.82 6.54 -15.13
C GLY A 153 -31.31 6.69 -15.43
N ASN A 154 -31.69 7.70 -16.24
CA ASN A 154 -33.09 8.05 -16.49
C ASN A 154 -33.69 7.22 -17.63
N MET A 155 -34.31 6.09 -17.28
CA MET A 155 -34.93 5.15 -18.22
C MET A 155 -36.03 5.79 -19.06
N LYS A 156 -36.86 6.71 -18.50
CA LYS A 156 -37.95 7.35 -19.22
C LYS A 156 -37.42 8.26 -20.32
N SER A 157 -36.47 9.12 -20.00
CA SER A 157 -35.82 10.00 -20.97
C SER A 157 -35.10 9.22 -22.08
N LEU A 158 -34.45 8.10 -21.72
CA LEU A 158 -33.84 7.20 -22.69
C LEU A 158 -34.89 6.65 -23.67
N GLN A 159 -36.01 6.12 -23.15
CA GLN A 159 -37.07 5.55 -23.96
C GLN A 159 -37.70 6.60 -24.88
N ASP A 160 -38.01 7.79 -24.37
CA ASP A 160 -38.60 8.90 -25.16
C ASP A 160 -37.69 9.34 -26.33
N ILE A 161 -36.35 9.31 -26.11
CA ILE A 161 -35.38 9.68 -27.15
C ILE A 161 -35.30 8.56 -28.21
N VAL A 162 -35.21 7.32 -27.79
CA VAL A 162 -35.11 6.15 -28.71
C VAL A 162 -36.41 5.96 -29.51
N ASP A 163 -37.58 6.23 -28.94
CA ASP A 163 -38.85 6.13 -29.64
C ASP A 163 -38.99 7.21 -30.73
N LYS A 164 -38.37 8.39 -30.52
CA LYS A 164 -38.32 9.49 -31.50
C LYS A 164 -37.27 9.26 -32.59
N ASP A 165 -36.12 8.73 -32.20
CA ASP A 165 -34.99 8.47 -33.09
C ASP A 165 -34.38 7.08 -32.77
N PRO A 166 -34.87 6.01 -33.40
CA PRO A 166 -34.34 4.64 -33.20
C PRO A 166 -32.87 4.52 -33.58
N THR A 167 -32.31 5.44 -34.36
CA THR A 167 -30.89 5.41 -34.76
C THR A 167 -29.97 5.94 -33.64
N ALA A 168 -30.55 6.59 -32.65
CA ALA A 168 -29.79 7.14 -31.51
C ALA A 168 -29.02 6.09 -30.68
N VAL A 169 -29.52 4.82 -30.69
CA VAL A 169 -28.84 3.72 -29.94
C VAL A 169 -27.44 3.40 -30.45
N ARG A 170 -27.18 3.64 -31.76
CA ARG A 170 -25.87 3.46 -32.40
C ARG A 170 -25.07 4.75 -32.60
N ALA A 171 -25.66 5.87 -32.20
CA ALA A 171 -24.97 7.17 -32.32
C ALA A 171 -23.73 7.25 -31.40
N ILE A 172 -22.68 7.87 -31.91
CA ILE A 172 -21.53 8.25 -31.11
C ILE A 172 -21.92 9.50 -30.32
N ILE A 173 -21.81 9.43 -28.99
CA ILE A 173 -22.29 10.49 -28.09
C ILE A 173 -21.19 11.19 -27.30
N THR A 174 -19.93 10.72 -27.43
CA THR A 174 -18.76 11.33 -26.78
C THR A 174 -17.60 11.52 -27.76
N GLY A 175 -16.67 12.40 -27.40
CA GLY A 175 -15.43 12.61 -28.17
C GLY A 175 -14.48 11.41 -28.16
N ALA A 176 -14.71 10.44 -27.29
CA ALA A 176 -13.97 9.17 -27.25
C ALA A 176 -14.59 8.08 -28.16
N SER A 177 -15.48 8.46 -29.08
CA SER A 177 -16.23 7.55 -29.98
C SER A 177 -17.14 6.55 -29.25
N GLU A 178 -17.60 6.88 -28.06
CA GLU A 178 -18.43 5.99 -27.25
C GLU A 178 -19.90 6.08 -27.67
N THR A 179 -20.58 4.94 -27.76
CA THR A 179 -22.03 4.84 -27.90
C THR A 179 -22.72 4.93 -26.52
N ALA A 180 -24.05 5.12 -26.54
CA ALA A 180 -24.85 5.11 -25.31
C ALA A 180 -24.64 3.85 -24.46
N LEU A 181 -24.49 2.68 -25.09
CA LEU A 181 -24.24 1.43 -24.40
C LEU A 181 -22.83 1.39 -23.76
N ILE A 182 -21.79 1.88 -24.45
CA ILE A 182 -20.43 1.96 -23.87
C ILE A 182 -20.44 2.86 -22.63
N VAL A 183 -21.01 4.06 -22.72
CA VAL A 183 -21.11 4.98 -21.57
C VAL A 183 -21.93 4.36 -20.43
N ALA A 184 -23.04 3.68 -20.72
CA ALA A 184 -23.86 3.02 -19.70
C ALA A 184 -23.09 1.91 -18.99
N SER A 185 -22.28 1.14 -19.72
CA SER A 185 -21.56 -0.04 -19.23
C SER A 185 -20.51 0.27 -18.16
N HIS A 186 -20.04 1.51 -18.05
CA HIS A 186 -19.05 1.93 -17.02
C HIS A 186 -19.66 2.18 -15.64
N LYS A 187 -20.97 2.17 -15.50
CA LYS A 187 -21.66 2.48 -14.23
C LYS A 187 -22.39 1.28 -13.64
N LYS A 188 -22.06 0.94 -12.41
CA LYS A 188 -22.66 -0.16 -11.66
C LYS A 188 -24.18 -0.05 -11.44
N ASN A 189 -24.73 1.17 -11.43
CA ASN A 189 -26.16 1.41 -11.16
C ASN A 189 -27.02 1.55 -12.42
N ASN A 190 -26.47 1.27 -13.61
CA ASN A 190 -27.17 1.43 -14.89
C ASN A 190 -27.58 0.10 -15.52
N ASN A 191 -27.66 -0.99 -14.76
CA ASN A 191 -27.90 -2.34 -15.28
C ASN A 191 -29.18 -2.42 -16.14
N ASP A 192 -30.27 -1.74 -15.73
CA ASP A 192 -31.53 -1.76 -16.49
C ASP A 192 -31.39 -1.03 -17.82
N ILE A 193 -30.66 0.11 -17.85
CA ILE A 193 -30.36 0.83 -19.11
C ILE A 193 -29.48 -0.01 -20.02
N VAL A 194 -28.44 -0.66 -19.48
CA VAL A 194 -27.56 -1.57 -20.22
C VAL A 194 -28.36 -2.68 -20.86
N LYS A 195 -29.20 -3.40 -20.10
CA LYS A 195 -30.05 -4.48 -20.60
C LYS A 195 -31.04 -4.00 -21.67
N LYS A 196 -31.63 -2.82 -21.45
CA LYS A 196 -32.54 -2.22 -22.44
C LYS A 196 -31.82 -1.89 -23.74
N LEU A 197 -30.65 -1.25 -23.68
CA LEU A 197 -29.85 -0.94 -24.87
C LEU A 197 -29.41 -2.21 -25.60
N ILE A 198 -28.93 -3.23 -24.87
CA ILE A 198 -28.58 -4.54 -25.46
C ILE A 198 -29.77 -5.14 -26.22
N SER A 199 -30.99 -5.03 -25.68
CA SER A 199 -32.17 -5.56 -26.34
C SER A 199 -32.50 -4.86 -27.68
N LEU A 200 -32.23 -3.55 -27.74
CA LEU A 200 -32.53 -2.69 -28.90
C LEU A 200 -31.46 -2.74 -30.00
N MET A 201 -30.21 -2.99 -29.67
CA MET A 201 -29.07 -2.98 -30.60
C MET A 201 -28.98 -4.29 -31.38
N SER A 202 -28.53 -4.23 -32.64
CA SER A 202 -28.21 -5.43 -33.45
C SER A 202 -26.87 -6.07 -32.96
N PRO A 203 -26.59 -7.33 -33.37
CA PRO A 203 -25.30 -7.95 -33.08
C PRO A 203 -24.08 -7.14 -33.58
N GLN A 204 -24.26 -6.48 -34.74
CA GLN A 204 -23.22 -5.60 -35.31
C GLN A 204 -23.05 -4.34 -34.53
N ASP A 205 -24.14 -3.71 -34.04
CA ASP A 205 -24.07 -2.50 -33.22
C ASP A 205 -23.37 -2.75 -31.86
N LEU A 206 -23.54 -3.97 -31.32
CA LEU A 206 -22.83 -4.36 -30.09
C LEU A 206 -21.30 -4.44 -30.25
N ALA A 207 -20.81 -4.61 -31.48
CA ALA A 207 -19.39 -4.67 -31.81
C ALA A 207 -18.77 -3.28 -32.07
N MET A 208 -19.56 -2.19 -31.96
CA MET A 208 -19.01 -0.83 -32.06
C MET A 208 -17.96 -0.58 -31.00
N GLN A 209 -16.85 0.02 -31.42
CA GLN A 209 -15.67 0.26 -30.59
C GLN A 209 -15.49 1.75 -30.26
N ASP A 210 -14.99 2.03 -29.05
CA ASP A 210 -14.52 3.35 -28.67
C ASP A 210 -13.15 3.68 -29.31
N SER A 211 -12.59 4.85 -29.01
CA SER A 211 -11.26 5.28 -29.47
C SER A 211 -10.11 4.36 -29.01
N PHE A 212 -10.36 3.55 -27.97
CA PHE A 212 -9.40 2.56 -27.45
C PHE A 212 -9.61 1.15 -28.02
N GLY A 213 -10.52 0.97 -28.98
CA GLY A 213 -10.85 -0.33 -29.57
C GLY A 213 -11.75 -1.20 -28.66
N ARG A 214 -12.32 -0.65 -27.59
CA ARG A 214 -13.12 -1.39 -26.62
C ARG A 214 -14.60 -1.34 -27.02
N THR A 215 -15.28 -2.47 -26.93
CA THR A 215 -16.73 -2.56 -27.04
C THR A 215 -17.37 -2.46 -25.64
N ALA A 216 -18.68 -2.32 -25.57
CA ALA A 216 -19.40 -2.21 -24.29
C ALA A 216 -19.20 -3.42 -23.35
N ILE A 217 -18.88 -4.61 -23.87
CA ILE A 217 -18.63 -5.80 -23.06
C ILE A 217 -17.44 -5.63 -22.10
N PHE A 218 -16.46 -4.76 -22.41
CA PHE A 218 -15.34 -4.45 -21.51
C PHE A 218 -15.83 -3.74 -20.25
N GLY A 219 -16.72 -2.75 -20.40
CA GLY A 219 -17.31 -2.05 -19.27
C GLY A 219 -18.22 -2.95 -18.44
N VAL A 220 -19.08 -3.75 -19.10
CA VAL A 220 -19.96 -4.71 -18.42
C VAL A 220 -19.14 -5.74 -17.63
N ALA A 221 -18.03 -6.25 -18.22
CA ALA A 221 -17.13 -7.19 -17.57
C ALA A 221 -16.45 -6.57 -16.33
N ALA A 222 -16.01 -5.30 -16.43
CA ALA A 222 -15.37 -4.56 -15.33
C ALA A 222 -16.36 -4.17 -14.22
N VAL A 223 -17.64 -3.96 -14.53
CA VAL A 223 -18.68 -3.64 -13.52
C VAL A 223 -19.18 -4.89 -12.80
N GLY A 224 -19.09 -6.07 -13.43
CA GLY A 224 -19.51 -7.34 -12.82
C GLY A 224 -20.96 -7.71 -13.08
N ASP A 225 -21.60 -7.16 -14.12
CA ASP A 225 -22.97 -7.52 -14.50
C ASP A 225 -22.98 -8.78 -15.38
N VAL A 226 -23.01 -9.95 -14.74
CA VAL A 226 -22.98 -11.26 -15.42
C VAL A 226 -24.20 -11.45 -16.33
N GLU A 227 -25.38 -10.99 -15.93
CA GLU A 227 -26.60 -11.12 -16.73
C GLU A 227 -26.50 -10.32 -18.05
N ALA A 228 -25.97 -9.10 -17.97
CA ALA A 228 -25.70 -8.31 -19.17
C ALA A 228 -24.61 -8.97 -20.06
N LEU A 229 -23.55 -9.54 -19.45
CA LEU A 229 -22.55 -10.33 -20.18
C LEU A 229 -23.18 -11.50 -20.92
N GLU A 230 -24.04 -12.28 -20.28
CA GLU A 230 -24.77 -13.40 -20.90
C GLU A 230 -25.62 -12.93 -22.07
N MET A 231 -26.38 -11.85 -21.90
CA MET A 231 -27.19 -11.28 -22.98
C MET A 231 -26.34 -10.85 -24.18
N MET A 232 -25.18 -10.21 -23.94
CA MET A 232 -24.27 -9.74 -24.99
C MET A 232 -23.62 -10.91 -25.72
N VAL A 233 -23.08 -11.90 -25.01
CA VAL A 233 -22.41 -13.07 -25.58
C VAL A 233 -23.41 -13.95 -26.35
N LYS A 234 -24.62 -14.15 -25.83
CA LYS A 234 -25.67 -14.87 -26.52
C LYS A 234 -26.08 -14.20 -27.83
N LYS A 235 -26.11 -12.86 -27.87
CA LYS A 235 -26.49 -12.08 -29.04
C LYS A 235 -25.35 -11.97 -30.06
N ASN A 236 -24.11 -11.85 -29.60
CA ASN A 236 -22.93 -11.79 -30.46
C ASN A 236 -21.69 -12.43 -29.73
N PRO A 237 -21.43 -13.71 -29.98
CA PRO A 237 -20.29 -14.43 -29.40
C PRO A 237 -18.92 -13.87 -29.82
N ASP A 238 -18.84 -13.20 -30.98
CA ASP A 238 -17.59 -12.63 -31.48
C ASP A 238 -17.05 -11.49 -30.61
N LEU A 239 -17.85 -10.90 -29.71
CA LEU A 239 -17.42 -9.90 -28.76
C LEU A 239 -16.27 -10.38 -27.84
N LEU A 240 -16.22 -11.69 -27.58
CA LEU A 240 -15.20 -12.30 -26.72
C LEU A 240 -13.80 -12.26 -27.33
N ARG A 241 -13.69 -12.17 -28.67
CA ARG A 241 -12.39 -12.13 -29.39
C ARG A 241 -11.90 -10.72 -29.72
N ILE A 242 -12.75 -9.71 -29.55
CA ILE A 242 -12.39 -8.32 -29.83
C ILE A 242 -11.41 -7.84 -28.75
N CYS A 243 -10.26 -7.31 -29.17
CA CYS A 243 -9.24 -6.77 -28.29
C CYS A 243 -9.28 -5.24 -28.30
N ASP A 244 -8.84 -4.65 -27.19
CA ASP A 244 -8.50 -3.22 -27.16
C ASP A 244 -7.16 -2.95 -27.89
N ILE A 245 -6.76 -1.68 -27.95
CA ILE A 245 -5.48 -1.26 -28.59
C ILE A 245 -4.25 -1.85 -27.91
N TYR A 246 -4.39 -2.38 -26.68
CA TYR A 246 -3.32 -3.02 -25.88
C TYR A 246 -3.36 -4.54 -25.96
N ASN A 247 -4.17 -5.08 -26.87
CA ASN A 247 -4.38 -6.51 -27.05
C ASN A 247 -5.03 -7.22 -25.84
N HIS A 248 -5.75 -6.46 -24.97
CA HIS A 248 -6.53 -7.03 -23.89
C HIS A 248 -7.91 -7.49 -24.37
N LEU A 249 -8.39 -8.57 -23.79
CA LEU A 249 -9.75 -9.09 -23.97
C LEU A 249 -10.65 -8.60 -22.80
N PRO A 250 -11.98 -8.66 -22.91
CA PRO A 250 -12.90 -8.34 -21.82
C PRO A 250 -12.58 -9.08 -20.50
N LEU A 251 -12.06 -10.30 -20.59
CA LEU A 251 -11.61 -11.09 -19.43
C LEU A 251 -10.52 -10.40 -18.60
N HIS A 252 -9.58 -9.70 -19.23
CA HIS A 252 -8.53 -8.95 -18.53
C HIS A 252 -9.14 -7.82 -17.70
N PHE A 253 -10.14 -7.12 -18.26
CA PHE A 253 -10.83 -6.04 -17.55
C PHE A 253 -11.64 -6.55 -16.37
N ALA A 254 -12.33 -7.68 -16.50
CA ALA A 254 -12.99 -8.33 -15.38
C ALA A 254 -12.00 -8.69 -14.26
N ALA A 255 -10.81 -9.19 -14.64
CA ALA A 255 -9.76 -9.54 -13.69
C ALA A 255 -9.17 -8.31 -12.99
N TYR A 256 -8.82 -7.24 -13.72
CA TYR A 256 -8.32 -5.99 -13.14
C TYR A 256 -9.33 -5.32 -12.20
N ALA A 257 -10.62 -5.45 -12.49
CA ALA A 257 -11.71 -4.86 -11.71
C ALA A 257 -12.19 -5.72 -10.53
N ASP A 258 -11.51 -6.83 -10.21
CA ASP A 258 -11.86 -7.77 -9.11
C ASP A 258 -13.30 -8.32 -9.22
N GLN A 259 -13.77 -8.60 -10.46
CA GLN A 259 -15.12 -9.12 -10.70
C GLN A 259 -15.11 -10.64 -10.87
N LYS A 260 -15.14 -11.37 -9.74
CA LYS A 260 -14.95 -12.82 -9.68
C LYS A 260 -15.96 -13.58 -10.56
N ASP A 261 -17.22 -13.21 -10.52
CA ASP A 261 -18.27 -13.90 -11.26
C ASP A 261 -18.19 -13.65 -12.77
N SER A 262 -17.80 -12.43 -13.19
CA SER A 262 -17.51 -12.11 -14.58
C SER A 262 -16.29 -12.88 -15.11
N VAL A 263 -15.22 -12.99 -14.33
CA VAL A 263 -14.03 -13.77 -14.69
C VAL A 263 -14.39 -15.23 -14.88
N ARG A 264 -15.13 -15.83 -13.95
CA ARG A 264 -15.58 -17.22 -14.06
C ARG A 264 -16.46 -17.46 -15.28
N TYR A 265 -17.45 -16.60 -15.49
CA TYR A 265 -18.33 -16.69 -16.64
C TYR A 265 -17.54 -16.60 -17.95
N LEU A 266 -16.68 -15.58 -18.10
CA LEU A 266 -15.91 -15.39 -19.33
C LEU A 266 -14.93 -16.53 -19.60
N LEU A 267 -14.30 -17.12 -18.57
CA LEU A 267 -13.45 -18.32 -18.73
C LEU A 267 -14.23 -19.54 -19.20
N MET A 268 -15.50 -19.70 -18.78
CA MET A 268 -16.35 -20.82 -19.21
C MET A 268 -16.77 -20.70 -20.66
N VAL A 269 -17.09 -19.49 -21.14
CA VAL A 269 -17.64 -19.29 -22.50
C VAL A 269 -16.58 -18.96 -23.54
N MET A 270 -15.38 -18.61 -23.14
CA MET A 270 -14.28 -18.19 -24.01
C MET A 270 -13.59 -19.42 -24.65
N ASN A 271 -13.31 -19.36 -25.94
CA ASN A 271 -12.46 -20.34 -26.59
C ASN A 271 -10.98 -20.03 -26.27
N GLU A 272 -10.24 -21.05 -25.82
CA GLU A 272 -8.80 -20.92 -25.53
C GLU A 272 -7.97 -20.45 -26.74
N ALA A 273 -8.42 -20.71 -27.94
CA ALA A 273 -7.77 -20.26 -29.18
C ALA A 273 -7.66 -18.71 -29.27
N TYR A 274 -8.50 -17.98 -28.51
CA TYR A 274 -8.43 -16.51 -28.46
C TYR A 274 -7.30 -15.99 -27.56
N LEU A 275 -6.73 -16.86 -26.69
CA LEU A 275 -5.63 -16.55 -25.79
C LEU A 275 -4.30 -17.00 -26.41
N ASP A 276 -3.65 -16.13 -27.17
CA ASP A 276 -2.25 -16.30 -27.55
C ASP A 276 -1.32 -16.19 -26.32
N GLU A 277 -0.02 -16.45 -26.49
CA GLU A 277 0.94 -16.46 -25.39
C GLU A 277 1.02 -15.10 -24.68
N PHE A 278 0.99 -14.00 -25.43
CA PHE A 278 1.03 -12.65 -24.87
C PHE A 278 -0.24 -12.35 -24.04
N LYS A 279 -1.42 -12.72 -24.55
CA LYS A 279 -2.69 -12.54 -23.82
C LYS A 279 -2.77 -13.41 -22.57
N ARG A 280 -2.19 -14.63 -22.59
CA ARG A 280 -2.10 -15.46 -21.40
C ARG A 280 -1.19 -14.83 -20.34
N LEU A 281 -0.05 -14.27 -20.76
CA LEU A 281 0.85 -13.59 -19.85
C LEU A 281 0.18 -12.37 -19.20
N THR A 282 -0.41 -11.48 -19.97
CA THR A 282 -1.13 -10.31 -19.45
C THR A 282 -2.32 -10.71 -18.58
N LEU A 283 -2.97 -11.85 -18.87
CA LEU A 283 -4.02 -12.40 -18.02
C LEU A 283 -3.49 -12.88 -16.67
N VAL A 284 -2.32 -13.53 -16.64
CA VAL A 284 -1.65 -13.92 -15.37
C VAL A 284 -1.44 -12.69 -14.49
N HIS A 285 -0.90 -11.60 -15.04
CA HIS A 285 -0.70 -10.36 -14.30
C HIS A 285 -2.01 -9.73 -13.84
N ALA A 286 -3.05 -9.75 -14.69
CA ALA A 286 -4.38 -9.26 -14.34
C ALA A 286 -5.01 -10.07 -13.19
N LEU A 287 -4.89 -11.39 -13.23
CA LEU A 287 -5.40 -12.29 -12.19
C LEU A 287 -4.68 -12.10 -10.86
N ILE A 288 -3.34 -11.96 -10.88
CA ILE A 288 -2.57 -11.65 -9.67
C ILE A 288 -2.99 -10.28 -9.11
N SER A 289 -3.13 -9.27 -9.96
CA SER A 289 -3.53 -7.93 -9.58
C SER A 289 -4.95 -7.87 -9.02
N GLY A 290 -5.87 -8.67 -9.54
CA GLY A 290 -7.24 -8.80 -9.06
C GLY A 290 -7.42 -9.75 -7.87
N GLY A 291 -6.35 -10.43 -7.42
CA GLY A 291 -6.43 -11.35 -6.27
C GLY A 291 -7.02 -12.73 -6.58
N PHE A 292 -7.06 -13.13 -7.85
CA PHE A 292 -7.59 -14.45 -8.30
C PHE A 292 -6.49 -15.50 -8.35
N TYR A 293 -5.88 -15.77 -7.19
CA TYR A 293 -4.69 -16.66 -7.10
C TYR A 293 -5.03 -18.12 -7.43
N ASP A 294 -6.23 -18.58 -7.13
CA ASP A 294 -6.73 -19.92 -7.48
C ASP A 294 -6.84 -20.10 -9.01
N ILE A 295 -7.44 -19.14 -9.70
CA ILE A 295 -7.58 -19.16 -11.16
C ILE A 295 -6.20 -19.01 -11.82
N CYS A 296 -5.36 -18.11 -11.31
CA CYS A 296 -4.00 -17.92 -11.78
C CYS A 296 -3.19 -19.21 -11.64
N LEU A 297 -3.29 -19.91 -10.51
CA LEU A 297 -2.61 -21.19 -10.27
C LEU A 297 -3.05 -22.24 -11.29
N SER A 298 -4.37 -22.36 -11.56
CA SER A 298 -4.90 -23.31 -12.55
C SER A 298 -4.37 -23.00 -13.97
N LEU A 299 -4.26 -21.71 -14.31
CA LEU A 299 -3.71 -21.29 -15.60
C LEU A 299 -2.21 -21.62 -15.72
N LEU A 300 -1.42 -21.35 -14.68
CA LEU A 300 0.02 -21.66 -14.66
C LEU A 300 0.29 -23.15 -14.60
N GLN A 301 -0.53 -23.95 -13.94
CA GLN A 301 -0.41 -25.43 -13.95
C GLN A 301 -0.62 -26.00 -15.36
N ARG A 302 -1.47 -25.37 -16.15
CA ARG A 302 -1.72 -25.78 -17.53
C ARG A 302 -0.65 -25.26 -18.51
N PHE A 303 -0.10 -24.08 -18.24
CA PHE A 303 0.95 -23.43 -19.04
C PHE A 303 2.14 -23.01 -18.17
N PRO A 304 2.96 -23.98 -17.68
CA PRO A 304 4.05 -23.70 -16.73
C PRO A 304 5.11 -22.71 -17.26
N ALA A 305 5.27 -22.66 -18.60
CA ALA A 305 6.22 -21.72 -19.22
C ALA A 305 5.93 -20.26 -18.88
N LEU A 306 4.66 -19.90 -18.62
CA LEU A 306 4.28 -18.54 -18.24
C LEU A 306 4.80 -18.12 -16.85
N ALA A 307 5.14 -19.08 -15.99
CA ALA A 307 5.70 -18.79 -14.66
C ALA A 307 7.14 -18.29 -14.69
N VAL A 308 7.86 -18.50 -15.81
CA VAL A 308 9.31 -18.30 -15.95
C VAL A 308 9.71 -17.31 -17.05
N ILE A 309 8.76 -16.49 -17.51
CA ILE A 309 8.99 -15.43 -18.50
C ILE A 309 9.67 -14.22 -17.84
N GLU A 310 10.35 -13.39 -18.61
CA GLU A 310 11.12 -12.22 -18.15
C GLU A 310 10.31 -11.23 -17.30
N VAL A 311 9.04 -10.94 -17.67
CA VAL A 311 8.11 -10.22 -16.79
C VAL A 311 7.51 -11.24 -15.82
N SER A 312 8.24 -11.46 -14.72
CA SER A 312 7.94 -12.58 -13.82
C SER A 312 6.63 -12.39 -13.06
N PRO A 313 5.72 -13.39 -13.07
CA PRO A 313 4.58 -13.43 -12.16
C PRO A 313 4.98 -13.36 -10.68
N LEU A 314 6.20 -13.82 -10.33
CA LEU A 314 6.77 -13.70 -9.00
C LEU A 314 6.91 -12.23 -8.58
N GLU A 315 7.43 -11.40 -9.48
CA GLU A 315 7.59 -9.96 -9.21
C GLU A 315 6.25 -9.27 -9.00
N THR A 316 5.27 -9.52 -9.89
CA THR A 316 3.91 -8.99 -9.74
C THR A 316 3.27 -9.41 -8.42
N LEU A 317 3.45 -10.66 -8.01
CA LEU A 317 2.95 -11.18 -6.74
C LEU A 317 3.65 -10.52 -5.54
N THR A 318 4.95 -10.22 -5.67
CA THR A 318 5.74 -9.56 -4.63
C THR A 318 5.22 -8.15 -4.31
N TYR A 319 4.82 -7.39 -5.33
CA TYR A 319 4.23 -6.06 -5.12
C TYR A 319 2.83 -6.10 -4.52
N ARG A 320 2.16 -7.25 -4.52
CA ARG A 320 0.85 -7.43 -3.87
C ARG A 320 0.98 -7.79 -2.40
N HIS A 321 1.60 -6.90 -1.63
CA HIS A 321 1.85 -7.09 -0.20
C HIS A 321 0.59 -7.50 0.60
N SER A 322 -0.59 -6.97 0.26
CA SER A 322 -1.87 -7.35 0.86
C SER A 322 -2.32 -8.79 0.60
N ALA A 323 -1.67 -9.50 -0.34
CA ALA A 323 -1.90 -10.92 -0.63
C ALA A 323 -1.37 -11.85 0.46
N PHE A 324 -0.54 -11.33 1.37
CA PHE A 324 0.14 -12.08 2.41
C PHE A 324 -0.19 -11.54 3.80
N LEU A 325 0.03 -12.38 4.81
CA LEU A 325 -0.28 -12.02 6.20
C LEU A 325 0.56 -10.84 6.69
N SER A 326 1.83 -10.77 6.29
CA SER A 326 2.75 -9.68 6.63
C SER A 326 2.23 -8.31 6.17
N GLY A 327 1.49 -8.27 5.05
CA GLY A 327 0.87 -7.05 4.51
C GLY A 327 -0.56 -6.80 4.97
N ALA A 328 -1.13 -7.66 5.81
CA ALA A 328 -2.50 -7.52 6.25
C ALA A 328 -2.63 -6.50 7.38
N ASN A 329 -3.38 -5.42 7.15
CA ASN A 329 -3.73 -4.43 8.17
C ASN A 329 -4.81 -4.97 9.11
N PHE A 330 -4.43 -5.92 9.97
CA PHE A 330 -5.31 -6.46 11.00
C PHE A 330 -5.20 -5.67 12.30
N ASN A 331 -6.35 -5.35 12.91
CA ASN A 331 -6.36 -4.87 14.28
C ASN A 331 -6.02 -6.02 15.26
N VAL A 332 -5.78 -5.68 16.55
CA VAL A 332 -5.36 -6.66 17.57
C VAL A 332 -6.31 -7.85 17.65
N TRP A 333 -7.62 -7.62 17.64
CA TRP A 333 -8.63 -8.68 17.70
C TRP A 333 -8.63 -9.59 16.47
N GLN A 334 -8.50 -9.00 15.29
CA GLN A 334 -8.42 -9.75 14.03
C GLN A 334 -7.17 -10.63 14.00
N ARG A 335 -6.03 -10.11 14.47
CA ARG A 335 -4.77 -10.86 14.58
C ARG A 335 -4.87 -12.02 15.56
N MET A 336 -5.59 -11.85 16.68
CA MET A 336 -5.83 -12.92 17.65
C MET A 336 -6.73 -14.04 17.10
N ILE A 337 -7.76 -13.70 16.32
CA ILE A 337 -8.73 -14.67 15.78
C ILE A 337 -8.18 -15.40 14.55
N TYR A 338 -7.37 -14.74 13.75
CA TYR A 338 -6.87 -15.23 12.46
C TYR A 338 -6.28 -16.64 12.49
N PRO A 339 -5.40 -17.05 13.46
CA PRO A 339 -4.83 -18.40 13.49
C PRO A 339 -5.87 -19.51 13.62
N TYR A 340 -6.95 -19.25 14.36
CA TYR A 340 -7.98 -20.26 14.72
C TYR A 340 -9.05 -20.44 13.64
N LEU A 341 -9.13 -19.55 12.64
CA LEU A 341 -10.09 -19.67 11.54
C LEU A 341 -9.71 -20.87 10.65
N PRO A 342 -10.69 -21.68 10.19
CA PRO A 342 -10.41 -22.74 9.24
C PRO A 342 -10.00 -22.14 7.89
N SER A 343 -8.90 -22.64 7.32
CA SER A 343 -8.50 -22.41 5.95
C SER A 343 -8.92 -23.60 5.11
N GLU A 344 -10.22 -23.75 4.86
CA GLU A 344 -10.66 -24.73 3.85
C GLU A 344 -10.24 -24.17 2.49
N LEU A 345 -9.17 -24.69 1.94
CA LEU A 345 -8.80 -24.53 0.55
C LEU A 345 -9.77 -25.41 -0.24
N GLU A 346 -10.69 -24.80 -0.96
CA GLU A 346 -11.38 -25.48 -2.02
C GLU A 346 -10.33 -26.04 -2.97
N ARG A 347 -10.48 -27.31 -3.39
CA ARG A 347 -9.59 -27.90 -4.40
C ARG A 347 -9.54 -26.95 -5.60
N PRO A 348 -8.39 -26.76 -6.26
CA PRO A 348 -8.33 -25.95 -7.46
C PRO A 348 -9.38 -26.46 -8.45
N VAL A 349 -10.37 -25.64 -8.71
CA VAL A 349 -11.40 -25.96 -9.70
C VAL A 349 -10.74 -25.76 -11.05
N ASP A 350 -10.78 -26.80 -11.91
CA ASP A 350 -10.33 -26.67 -13.29
C ASP A 350 -11.37 -25.88 -14.07
N TYR A 351 -11.24 -24.57 -14.07
CA TYR A 351 -12.16 -23.63 -14.70
C TYR A 351 -12.25 -23.81 -16.23
N TYR A 352 -11.35 -24.59 -16.84
CA TYR A 352 -11.27 -24.83 -18.27
C TYR A 352 -11.97 -26.13 -18.73
N LYS A 353 -12.39 -26.99 -17.81
CA LYS A 353 -13.20 -28.17 -18.14
C LYS A 353 -14.67 -27.83 -17.99
N GLY A 354 -15.31 -27.37 -19.02
CA GLY A 354 -16.70 -26.94 -19.18
C GLY A 354 -17.83 -27.83 -18.61
N THR A 355 -17.76 -28.22 -17.35
CA THR A 355 -18.76 -28.98 -16.61
C THR A 355 -19.06 -28.30 -15.29
N TYR A 356 -19.60 -27.08 -15.35
CA TYR A 356 -20.32 -26.50 -14.21
C TYR A 356 -21.78 -26.28 -14.61
N ASP A 357 -22.66 -27.11 -14.06
CA ASP A 357 -24.09 -26.84 -14.01
C ASP A 357 -24.33 -25.68 -13.07
N ILE A 358 -24.75 -24.53 -13.61
CA ILE A 358 -25.01 -23.30 -12.82
C ILE A 358 -26.20 -23.50 -11.87
N GLU A 359 -27.09 -24.44 -12.15
CA GLU A 359 -28.31 -24.68 -11.37
C GLU A 359 -28.15 -25.59 -10.15
N ASN A 360 -27.07 -26.40 -10.10
CA ASN A 360 -26.77 -27.23 -8.94
C ASN A 360 -25.26 -27.32 -8.72
N PRO A 361 -24.68 -26.62 -7.71
CA PRO A 361 -23.32 -26.92 -7.28
C PRO A 361 -23.31 -28.35 -6.75
N VAL A 362 -22.74 -29.28 -7.53
CA VAL A 362 -22.65 -30.69 -7.16
C VAL A 362 -21.84 -30.76 -5.87
N GLU A 363 -22.53 -31.03 -4.75
CA GLU A 363 -21.93 -31.64 -3.59
C GLU A 363 -21.43 -33.03 -4.00
N GLU A 364 -20.22 -33.13 -4.53
CA GLU A 364 -19.51 -34.40 -4.58
C GLU A 364 -19.20 -34.84 -3.15
N VAL A 365 -20.12 -35.62 -2.62
CA VAL A 365 -19.96 -36.34 -1.39
C VAL A 365 -18.85 -37.38 -1.58
N ASP A 366 -17.64 -37.06 -1.09
CA ASP A 366 -16.58 -38.02 -0.90
C ASP A 366 -17.02 -39.03 0.17
N LYS A 367 -17.56 -40.17 -0.28
CA LYS A 367 -17.87 -41.34 0.55
C LYS A 367 -16.55 -42.08 0.86
N GLY A 368 -15.78 -41.62 1.85
CA GLY A 368 -14.61 -42.38 2.23
C GLY A 368 -13.73 -41.87 3.35
N SER A 369 -14.03 -40.76 3.98
CA SER A 369 -13.29 -40.35 5.20
C SER A 369 -14.26 -40.20 6.36
N GLN A 370 -14.01 -40.95 7.44
CA GLN A 370 -14.72 -40.80 8.71
C GLN A 370 -14.63 -39.36 9.18
N ARG A 371 -15.69 -38.56 8.90
CA ARG A 371 -15.84 -37.22 9.43
C ARG A 371 -15.96 -37.34 10.97
N LYS A 372 -14.86 -37.13 11.66
CA LYS A 372 -14.93 -36.60 13.03
C LYS A 372 -15.69 -35.28 12.91
N THR A 373 -16.85 -35.21 13.52
CA THR A 373 -17.65 -33.98 13.63
C THR A 373 -16.79 -32.95 14.36
N ASP A 374 -16.12 -32.11 13.59
CA ASP A 374 -15.23 -31.09 14.12
C ASP A 374 -16.09 -29.94 14.65
N TRP A 375 -16.37 -29.96 15.97
CA TRP A 375 -17.15 -28.94 16.67
C TRP A 375 -16.61 -27.54 16.38
N SER A 376 -15.32 -27.42 16.06
CA SER A 376 -14.69 -26.16 15.72
C SER A 376 -15.21 -25.64 14.38
N LEU A 377 -15.37 -26.48 13.37
CA LEU A 377 -15.94 -26.10 12.07
C LEU A 377 -17.41 -25.65 12.20
N MET A 378 -18.19 -26.38 13.01
CA MET A 378 -19.59 -26.01 13.28
C MET A 378 -19.70 -24.67 14.02
N PHE A 379 -18.83 -24.44 15.02
CA PHE A 379 -18.75 -23.17 15.73
C PHE A 379 -18.41 -22.02 14.77
N TRP A 380 -17.41 -22.16 13.90
CA TRP A 380 -17.01 -21.13 12.96
C TRP A 380 -18.07 -20.88 11.86
N ARG A 381 -18.80 -21.91 11.43
CA ARG A 381 -19.97 -21.76 10.52
C ARG A 381 -21.06 -20.90 11.17
N LEU A 382 -21.33 -21.15 12.46
CA LEU A 382 -22.31 -20.36 13.21
C LEU A 382 -21.81 -18.92 13.43
N ALA A 383 -20.56 -18.75 13.85
CA ALA A 383 -19.94 -17.44 14.08
C ALA A 383 -19.97 -16.55 12.85
N ARG A 384 -19.72 -17.11 11.65
CA ARG A 384 -19.82 -16.39 10.36
C ARG A 384 -21.22 -15.83 10.09
N LYS A 385 -22.26 -16.55 10.51
CA LYS A 385 -23.66 -16.13 10.28
C LYS A 385 -24.02 -14.90 11.13
N PHE A 386 -23.45 -14.80 12.34
CA PHE A 386 -23.79 -13.75 13.30
C PHE A 386 -22.80 -12.56 13.29
N VAL A 387 -21.54 -12.77 12.87
CA VAL A 387 -20.50 -11.74 12.89
C VAL A 387 -19.88 -11.54 11.49
N PRO A 388 -20.35 -10.56 10.70
CA PRO A 388 -19.86 -10.32 9.33
C PRO A 388 -18.34 -10.07 9.26
N SER A 389 -17.73 -9.54 10.33
CA SER A 389 -16.28 -9.31 10.38
C SER A 389 -15.48 -10.60 10.34
N ILE A 390 -15.99 -11.71 10.91
CA ILE A 390 -15.33 -13.03 10.89
C ILE A 390 -15.30 -13.58 9.46
N LYS A 391 -16.40 -13.40 8.70
CA LYS A 391 -16.46 -13.80 7.29
C LYS A 391 -15.37 -13.12 6.48
N LYS A 392 -15.19 -11.80 6.62
CA LYS A 392 -14.14 -11.04 5.92
C LYS A 392 -12.72 -11.49 6.28
N ILE A 393 -12.48 -11.84 7.56
CA ILE A 393 -11.15 -12.33 8.00
C ILE A 393 -10.89 -13.72 7.40
N GLN A 394 -11.90 -14.58 7.34
CA GLN A 394 -11.78 -15.90 6.74
C GLN A 394 -11.54 -15.82 5.22
N GLU A 395 -12.26 -14.97 4.50
CA GLU A 395 -12.02 -14.71 3.07
C GLU A 395 -10.58 -14.27 2.82
N LYS A 396 -10.05 -13.37 3.66
CA LYS A 396 -8.63 -12.99 3.60
C LYS A 396 -7.69 -14.16 3.89
N LYS A 397 -8.02 -15.02 4.88
CA LYS A 397 -7.19 -16.20 5.19
C LYS A 397 -7.12 -17.17 4.02
N VAL A 398 -8.23 -17.42 3.35
CA VAL A 398 -8.28 -18.26 2.13
C VAL A 398 -7.44 -17.61 1.02
N MET A 399 -7.60 -16.32 0.80
CA MET A 399 -6.81 -15.57 -0.18
C MET A 399 -5.30 -15.67 0.10
N HIS A 400 -4.86 -15.49 1.36
CA HIS A 400 -3.44 -15.62 1.74
C HIS A 400 -2.93 -17.04 1.48
N ALA A 401 -3.74 -18.07 1.77
CA ALA A 401 -3.35 -19.47 1.53
C ALA A 401 -3.23 -19.76 0.02
N GLN A 402 -4.14 -19.23 -0.81
CA GLN A 402 -4.08 -19.36 -2.27
C GLN A 402 -2.86 -18.62 -2.85
N ALA A 403 -2.56 -17.41 -2.37
CA ALA A 403 -1.36 -16.66 -2.77
C ALA A 403 -0.07 -17.41 -2.43
N LEU A 404 0.00 -18.02 -1.25
CA LEU A 404 1.15 -18.84 -0.84
C LEU A 404 1.30 -20.09 -1.70
N GLN A 405 0.19 -20.75 -2.08
CA GLN A 405 0.25 -21.88 -3.01
C GLN A 405 0.75 -21.47 -4.39
N LEU A 406 0.27 -20.32 -4.90
CA LEU A 406 0.72 -19.75 -6.16
C LEU A 406 2.23 -19.43 -6.10
N LEU A 407 2.69 -18.79 -5.02
CA LEU A 407 4.10 -18.47 -4.79
C LEU A 407 4.97 -19.74 -4.83
N LYS A 408 4.58 -20.77 -4.10
CA LYS A 408 5.30 -22.07 -4.07
C LYS A 408 5.35 -22.72 -5.45
N PHE A 409 4.26 -22.66 -6.20
CA PHE A 409 4.23 -23.20 -7.56
C PHE A 409 5.20 -22.44 -8.47
N ILE A 410 5.17 -21.09 -8.46
CA ILE A 410 6.08 -20.27 -9.27
C ILE A 410 7.54 -20.57 -8.90
N CYS A 411 7.90 -20.61 -7.62
CA CYS A 411 9.25 -20.94 -7.17
C CYS A 411 9.67 -22.35 -7.62
N SER A 412 8.74 -23.32 -7.61
CA SER A 412 9.03 -24.68 -8.09
C SER A 412 9.28 -24.73 -9.60
N GLU A 413 8.62 -23.91 -10.40
CA GLU A 413 8.89 -23.82 -11.85
C GLU A 413 10.22 -23.11 -12.13
N ILE A 414 10.52 -22.03 -11.41
CA ILE A 414 11.79 -21.30 -11.52
C ILE A 414 12.97 -22.22 -11.14
N SER A 415 12.82 -23.12 -10.14
CA SER A 415 13.89 -24.03 -9.71
C SER A 415 14.34 -25.03 -10.77
N LYS A 416 13.55 -25.23 -11.84
CA LYS A 416 13.91 -26.11 -12.97
C LYS A 416 14.81 -25.44 -14.00
N LEU A 417 15.06 -24.13 -13.88
CA LEU A 417 15.87 -23.36 -14.81
C LEU A 417 17.37 -23.42 -14.46
N ASP A 418 18.21 -22.95 -15.38
CA ASP A 418 19.63 -22.76 -15.16
C ASP A 418 19.93 -21.67 -14.12
N GLY A 419 21.05 -21.77 -13.42
CA GLY A 419 21.37 -20.91 -12.29
C GLY A 419 21.53 -19.42 -12.64
N LYS A 420 21.76 -19.04 -13.91
CA LYS A 420 21.81 -17.65 -14.35
C LYS A 420 20.39 -17.08 -14.43
N ARG A 421 19.48 -17.74 -15.15
CA ARG A 421 18.08 -17.32 -15.27
C ARG A 421 17.37 -17.32 -13.91
N VAL A 422 17.66 -18.30 -13.04
CA VAL A 422 17.14 -18.29 -11.66
C VAL A 422 17.52 -16.98 -10.96
N ARG A 423 18.82 -16.59 -11.00
CA ARG A 423 19.27 -15.35 -10.34
C ARG A 423 18.59 -14.10 -10.91
N ASP A 424 18.42 -14.03 -12.23
CA ASP A 424 17.81 -12.89 -12.90
C ASP A 424 16.33 -12.73 -12.50
N LEU A 425 15.59 -13.85 -12.39
CA LEU A 425 14.16 -13.84 -12.02
C LEU A 425 13.90 -13.61 -10.52
N ILE A 426 14.74 -14.19 -9.64
CA ILE A 426 14.52 -14.06 -8.19
C ILE A 426 15.15 -12.80 -7.61
N GLY A 427 16.19 -12.23 -8.25
CA GLY A 427 16.94 -11.10 -7.71
C GLY A 427 16.07 -9.87 -7.49
N SER A 428 15.37 -9.41 -8.54
CA SER A 428 14.46 -8.27 -8.48
C SER A 428 13.31 -8.52 -7.49
N SER A 429 12.74 -9.72 -7.50
CA SER A 429 11.66 -10.10 -6.59
C SER A 429 12.10 -10.13 -5.13
N LEU A 430 13.31 -10.62 -4.85
CA LEU A 430 13.88 -10.66 -3.50
C LEU A 430 14.15 -9.24 -2.97
N ASP A 431 14.71 -8.37 -3.80
CA ASP A 431 14.96 -6.97 -3.47
C ASP A 431 13.66 -6.22 -3.18
N ALA A 432 12.64 -6.39 -4.04
CA ALA A 432 11.33 -5.80 -3.87
C ALA A 432 10.64 -6.33 -2.59
N ALA A 433 10.71 -7.64 -2.32
CA ALA A 433 10.14 -8.24 -1.12
C ALA A 433 10.81 -7.73 0.15
N ALA A 434 12.14 -7.63 0.16
CA ALA A 434 12.90 -7.10 1.30
C ALA A 434 12.61 -5.60 1.52
N THR A 435 12.44 -4.83 0.45
CA THR A 435 12.11 -3.40 0.51
C THR A 435 10.70 -3.16 1.01
N THR A 436 9.72 -3.91 0.51
CA THR A 436 8.31 -3.78 0.92
C THR A 436 8.04 -4.40 2.29
N GLY A 437 8.82 -5.42 2.69
CA GLY A 437 8.65 -6.17 3.94
C GLY A 437 7.75 -7.40 3.77
N ASN A 438 7.70 -7.98 2.57
CA ASN A 438 6.93 -9.19 2.28
C ASN A 438 7.68 -10.44 2.74
N VAL A 439 7.45 -10.83 3.99
CA VAL A 439 8.18 -11.92 4.68
C VAL A 439 7.99 -13.24 3.98
N GLU A 440 6.75 -13.56 3.58
CA GLU A 440 6.40 -14.86 3.01
C GLU A 440 7.10 -15.08 1.66
N VAL A 441 7.27 -14.03 0.87
CA VAL A 441 8.02 -14.12 -0.40
C VAL A 441 9.51 -14.31 -0.14
N VAL A 442 10.09 -13.56 0.81
CA VAL A 442 11.50 -13.71 1.18
C VAL A 442 11.77 -15.12 1.72
N GLU A 443 10.93 -15.60 2.63
CA GLU A 443 11.05 -16.94 3.23
C GLU A 443 10.98 -18.03 2.15
N GLU A 444 9.98 -17.99 1.26
CA GLU A 444 9.82 -19.00 0.21
C GLU A 444 11.00 -18.98 -0.79
N ILE A 445 11.50 -17.80 -1.17
CA ILE A 445 12.67 -17.69 -2.03
C ILE A 445 13.91 -18.28 -1.34
N LEU A 446 14.14 -17.98 -0.06
CA LEU A 446 15.29 -18.50 0.67
C LEU A 446 15.21 -20.02 0.91
N VAL A 447 14.00 -20.56 1.09
CA VAL A 447 13.77 -22.01 1.22
C VAL A 447 13.97 -22.72 -0.11
N SER A 448 13.42 -22.17 -1.21
CA SER A 448 13.51 -22.78 -2.54
C SER A 448 14.91 -22.60 -3.16
N PHE A 449 15.59 -21.50 -2.83
CA PHE A 449 16.90 -21.12 -3.39
C PHE A 449 17.86 -20.67 -2.28
N PRO A 450 18.49 -21.61 -1.54
CA PRO A 450 19.38 -21.24 -0.42
C PRO A 450 20.53 -20.29 -0.81
N ASN A 451 20.99 -20.38 -2.07
CA ASN A 451 22.03 -19.49 -2.59
C ASN A 451 21.56 -18.04 -2.78
N ALA A 452 20.23 -17.79 -2.74
CA ALA A 452 19.67 -16.43 -2.79
C ALA A 452 20.08 -15.57 -1.59
N LEU A 453 20.46 -16.21 -0.48
CA LEU A 453 21.01 -15.56 0.70
C LEU A 453 22.27 -14.70 0.40
N TYR A 454 23.03 -15.07 -0.62
CA TYR A 454 24.27 -14.38 -1.02
C TYR A 454 24.09 -13.45 -2.23
N LEU A 455 22.87 -13.34 -2.75
CA LEU A 455 22.58 -12.39 -3.82
C LEU A 455 22.69 -10.96 -3.27
N VAL A 456 23.24 -10.10 -4.09
CA VAL A 456 23.33 -8.67 -3.83
C VAL A 456 22.74 -7.89 -4.99
N ASN A 457 22.10 -6.79 -4.69
CA ASN A 457 21.57 -5.87 -5.69
C ASN A 457 22.69 -4.98 -6.32
N GLN A 458 22.30 -4.03 -7.16
CA GLN A 458 23.22 -3.10 -7.82
C GLN A 458 24.03 -2.27 -6.82
N ASN A 459 23.48 -1.96 -5.65
CA ASN A 459 24.16 -1.26 -4.56
C ASN A 459 25.03 -2.18 -3.69
N LYS A 460 25.18 -3.44 -4.06
CA LYS A 460 25.83 -4.51 -3.28
C LYS A 460 25.18 -4.80 -1.92
N HIS A 461 23.88 -4.50 -1.78
CA HIS A 461 23.12 -4.87 -0.59
C HIS A 461 22.53 -6.26 -0.73
N GLY A 462 22.71 -7.11 0.29
CA GLY A 462 22.00 -8.37 0.44
C GLY A 462 20.63 -8.17 1.09
N VAL A 463 19.80 -9.21 1.09
CA VAL A 463 18.40 -9.19 1.55
C VAL A 463 18.24 -8.57 2.96
N PHE A 464 19.10 -8.92 3.91
CA PHE A 464 19.04 -8.37 5.27
C PHE A 464 19.48 -6.90 5.35
N GLN A 465 20.46 -6.50 4.54
CA GLN A 465 20.87 -5.10 4.46
C GLN A 465 19.77 -4.22 3.89
N ILE A 466 19.04 -4.71 2.88
CA ILE A 466 17.85 -4.02 2.34
C ILE A 466 16.77 -3.90 3.41
N ALA A 467 16.48 -4.98 4.15
CA ALA A 467 15.53 -4.96 5.25
C ALA A 467 15.93 -3.98 6.35
N ILE A 468 17.22 -3.92 6.70
CA ILE A 468 17.76 -2.97 7.68
C ILE A 468 17.57 -1.53 7.21
N ALA A 469 17.95 -1.22 5.98
CA ALA A 469 17.84 0.13 5.41
C ALA A 469 16.38 0.61 5.37
N ASN A 470 15.42 -0.31 5.15
CA ASN A 470 13.99 -0.01 5.04
C ASN A 470 13.19 -0.26 6.33
N ARG A 471 13.84 -0.56 7.46
CA ARG A 471 13.18 -0.84 8.78
C ARG A 471 12.14 -1.98 8.72
N LYS A 472 12.40 -3.01 7.91
CA LYS A 472 11.51 -4.16 7.76
C LYS A 472 11.88 -5.25 8.81
N ALA A 473 11.39 -5.03 10.03
CA ALA A 473 11.73 -5.88 11.19
C ALA A 473 11.37 -7.35 10.96
N ASP A 474 10.20 -7.62 10.35
CA ASP A 474 9.73 -9.00 10.14
C ASP A 474 10.63 -9.76 9.16
N VAL A 475 11.10 -9.11 8.08
CA VAL A 475 12.08 -9.71 7.15
C VAL A 475 13.44 -9.86 7.84
N PHE A 476 13.88 -8.84 8.61
CA PHE A 476 15.14 -8.91 9.32
C PHE A 476 15.17 -10.04 10.35
N ASN A 477 14.06 -10.31 11.03
CA ASN A 477 13.93 -11.38 12.00
C ASN A 477 14.11 -12.79 11.40
N LEU A 478 13.98 -12.96 10.08
CA LEU A 478 14.30 -14.24 9.44
C LEU A 478 15.77 -14.63 9.63
N ILE A 479 16.67 -13.69 9.91
CA ILE A 479 18.09 -13.96 10.18
C ILE A 479 18.27 -14.95 11.34
N TYR A 480 17.36 -14.92 12.34
CA TYR A 480 17.42 -15.82 13.50
C TYR A 480 17.04 -17.29 13.17
N HIS A 481 16.39 -17.51 12.02
CA HIS A 481 16.00 -18.84 11.55
C HIS A 481 17.03 -19.47 10.61
N ILE A 482 18.09 -18.73 10.26
CA ILE A 482 19.14 -19.18 9.35
C ILE A 482 20.32 -19.75 10.15
N THR A 483 20.84 -20.88 9.71
CA THR A 483 21.96 -21.58 10.37
C THR A 483 23.33 -20.91 10.15
N THR A 484 23.44 -20.06 9.12
CA THR A 484 24.66 -19.30 8.85
C THR A 484 24.88 -18.26 9.95
N PRO A 485 26.11 -18.08 10.48
CA PRO A 485 26.39 -17.09 11.49
C PRO A 485 25.97 -15.68 11.05
N HIS A 486 25.17 -14.98 11.85
CA HIS A 486 24.54 -13.70 11.53
C HIS A 486 25.54 -12.64 11.10
N HIS A 487 26.70 -12.58 11.81
CA HIS A 487 27.74 -11.62 11.51
C HIS A 487 28.38 -11.79 10.11
N LEU A 488 28.32 -13.02 9.51
CA LEU A 488 28.80 -13.22 8.14
C LEU A 488 27.80 -12.68 7.12
N LEU A 489 26.52 -12.78 7.39
CA LEU A 489 25.44 -12.25 6.55
C LEU A 489 25.43 -10.71 6.52
N LEU A 490 25.84 -10.08 7.62
CA LEU A 490 25.89 -8.63 7.77
C LEU A 490 27.28 -8.03 7.43
N ALA A 491 28.28 -8.88 7.16
CA ALA A 491 29.66 -8.45 6.93
C ALA A 491 29.91 -7.79 5.57
N GLN A 492 28.95 -7.87 4.65
CA GLN A 492 29.10 -7.29 3.30
C GLN A 492 29.09 -5.77 3.38
N HIS A 493 29.85 -5.13 2.47
CA HIS A 493 29.95 -3.69 2.33
C HIS A 493 29.34 -3.26 1.02
N ASP A 494 28.63 -2.14 1.04
CA ASP A 494 28.13 -1.52 -0.18
C ASP A 494 29.26 -0.85 -1.00
N ALA A 495 28.89 -0.24 -2.12
CA ALA A 495 29.84 0.47 -2.99
C ALA A 495 30.53 1.67 -2.28
N SER A 496 29.95 2.18 -1.20
CA SER A 496 30.47 3.27 -0.37
C SER A 496 31.17 2.76 0.90
N TYR A 497 31.48 1.46 0.99
CA TYR A 497 32.03 0.82 2.19
C TYR A 497 31.14 0.98 3.44
N ASN A 498 29.84 1.16 3.27
CA ASN A 498 28.92 1.11 4.38
C ASN A 498 28.68 -0.34 4.81
N THR A 499 28.77 -0.61 6.11
CA THR A 499 28.34 -1.86 6.73
C THR A 499 26.82 -1.86 6.96
N ALA A 500 26.24 -2.98 7.34
CA ALA A 500 24.84 -3.07 7.76
C ALA A 500 24.50 -2.04 8.89
N LEU A 501 25.45 -1.78 9.78
CA LEU A 501 25.30 -0.81 10.87
C LEU A 501 25.28 0.65 10.36
N HIS A 502 26.03 0.98 9.30
CA HIS A 502 25.91 2.29 8.65
C HIS A 502 24.53 2.48 8.01
N LEU A 503 23.94 1.42 7.43
CA LEU A 503 22.59 1.47 6.87
C LEU A 503 21.54 1.65 7.99
N ALA A 504 21.72 0.96 9.12
CA ALA A 504 20.87 1.14 10.29
C ALA A 504 20.97 2.55 10.90
N ALA A 505 22.10 3.23 10.71
CA ALA A 505 22.35 4.57 11.23
C ALA A 505 21.67 5.69 10.43
N ARG A 506 21.21 5.44 9.21
CA ARG A 506 20.53 6.44 8.36
C ARG A 506 19.02 6.42 8.60
N LEU A 507 18.37 7.58 8.51
CA LEU A 507 16.91 7.64 8.47
C LEU A 507 16.37 7.02 7.17
N VAL A 508 15.21 6.38 7.26
CA VAL A 508 14.53 5.79 6.09
C VAL A 508 14.00 6.91 5.18
N GLY A 509 14.23 6.75 3.89
CA GLY A 509 13.81 7.71 2.85
C GLY A 509 14.95 8.65 2.45
N GLY A 510 15.12 8.86 1.15
CA GLY A 510 16.18 9.70 0.58
C GLY A 510 16.01 11.19 0.90
N THR A 511 14.81 11.64 1.29
CA THR A 511 14.48 13.03 1.62
C THR A 511 13.99 13.18 3.07
N ALA A 512 14.18 14.37 3.64
CA ALA A 512 13.71 14.67 5.00
C ALA A 512 12.19 14.49 5.16
N ASP A 513 11.40 14.75 4.13
CA ASP A 513 9.94 14.61 4.18
C ASP A 513 9.49 13.15 4.17
N GLN A 514 10.14 12.29 3.38
CA GLN A 514 9.88 10.84 3.40
C GLN A 514 10.25 10.23 4.75
N ALA A 515 11.39 10.61 5.32
CA ALA A 515 11.79 10.20 6.66
C ALA A 515 10.76 10.62 7.72
N ARG A 516 10.26 11.86 7.65
CA ARG A 516 9.20 12.36 8.57
C ARG A 516 7.89 11.59 8.43
N LEU A 517 7.46 11.27 7.20
CA LEU A 517 6.26 10.46 6.97
C LEU A 517 6.41 9.06 7.56
N HIS A 518 7.55 8.42 7.34
CA HIS A 518 7.86 7.12 7.91
C HIS A 518 7.84 7.15 9.44
N LEU A 519 8.54 8.10 10.06
CA LEU A 519 8.60 8.26 11.52
C LEU A 519 7.21 8.49 12.14
N ARG A 520 6.37 9.32 11.51
CA ARG A 520 4.98 9.57 11.97
C ARG A 520 4.10 8.34 11.92
N SER A 521 4.31 7.46 10.95
CA SER A 521 3.58 6.19 10.87
C SER A 521 4.01 5.18 11.92
N CYS A 522 5.25 5.29 12.42
CA CYS A 522 5.85 4.32 13.34
C CYS A 522 5.50 4.56 14.81
N ALA A 523 5.53 5.82 15.27
CA ALA A 523 5.30 6.15 16.69
C ALA A 523 4.73 7.57 16.88
N PRO A 524 3.82 7.77 17.86
CA PRO A 524 3.28 9.08 18.17
C PRO A 524 4.28 9.90 18.99
N GLY A 525 4.82 10.97 18.41
CA GLY A 525 5.72 11.91 19.09
C GLY A 525 7.21 11.63 18.87
N ALA A 526 7.94 12.72 18.71
CA ALA A 526 9.35 12.68 18.28
C ALA A 526 10.27 11.92 19.25
N ALA A 527 10.03 11.99 20.55
CA ALA A 527 10.83 11.24 21.52
C ALA A 527 10.67 9.71 21.39
N LEU A 528 9.45 9.22 21.12
CA LEU A 528 9.20 7.80 20.91
C LEU A 528 9.70 7.33 19.53
N GLN A 529 9.67 8.20 18.53
CA GLN A 529 10.29 7.96 17.24
C GLN A 529 11.81 7.80 17.38
N MET A 530 12.46 8.71 18.14
CA MET A 530 13.89 8.63 18.43
C MET A 530 14.26 7.37 19.20
N GLN A 531 13.44 6.98 20.18
CA GLN A 531 13.62 5.72 20.90
C GLN A 531 13.62 4.52 19.94
N ARG A 532 12.64 4.44 19.03
CA ARG A 532 12.48 3.34 18.10
C ARG A 532 13.64 3.23 17.09
N GLU A 533 14.12 4.38 16.59
CA GLU A 533 15.31 4.41 15.73
C GLU A 533 16.56 3.94 16.47
N LEU A 534 16.72 4.33 17.73
CA LEU A 534 17.85 3.92 18.55
C LEU A 534 17.78 2.42 18.94
N GLU A 535 16.58 1.90 19.24
CA GLU A 535 16.35 0.45 19.45
C GLU A 535 16.75 -0.33 18.21
N TRP A 536 16.32 0.13 17.02
CA TRP A 536 16.67 -0.52 15.75
C TRP A 536 18.21 -0.54 15.54
N PHE A 537 18.86 0.58 15.73
CA PHE A 537 20.31 0.68 15.60
C PHE A 537 21.01 -0.30 16.57
N LYS A 538 20.55 -0.39 17.82
CA LYS A 538 21.11 -1.27 18.84
C LYS A 538 20.93 -2.76 18.51
N VAL A 539 19.77 -3.16 18.00
CA VAL A 539 19.54 -4.55 17.58
C VAL A 539 20.50 -4.95 16.46
N VAL A 540 20.73 -4.07 15.49
CA VAL A 540 21.69 -4.34 14.40
C VAL A 540 23.13 -4.33 14.93
N GLU A 541 23.46 -3.45 15.87
CA GLU A 541 24.78 -3.38 16.52
C GLU A 541 25.12 -4.68 17.24
N GLU A 542 24.20 -5.28 17.98
CA GLU A 542 24.37 -6.55 18.70
C GLU A 542 24.64 -7.73 17.77
N LEU A 543 24.11 -7.71 16.57
CA LEU A 543 24.33 -8.77 15.57
C LEU A 543 25.57 -8.52 14.69
N SER A 544 26.10 -7.31 14.69
CA SER A 544 27.27 -6.90 13.92
C SER A 544 28.57 -7.27 14.65
N ARG A 545 29.67 -7.41 13.88
CA ARG A 545 30.99 -7.64 14.50
C ARG A 545 31.46 -6.37 15.23
N PRO A 546 32.25 -6.47 16.31
CA PRO A 546 32.82 -5.31 16.99
C PRO A 546 33.62 -4.39 16.05
N GLN A 547 34.28 -4.96 15.06
CA GLN A 547 35.03 -4.20 14.04
C GLN A 547 34.13 -3.30 13.19
N ASP A 548 32.89 -3.73 12.91
CA ASP A 548 31.95 -2.98 12.07
C ASP A 548 31.43 -1.72 12.78
N GLN A 549 31.51 -1.67 14.13
CA GLN A 549 31.10 -0.50 14.93
C GLN A 549 32.04 0.69 14.78
N GLU A 550 33.33 0.42 14.58
CA GLU A 550 34.38 1.45 14.44
C GLU A 550 34.76 1.68 12.99
N GLN A 551 34.24 0.85 12.06
CA GLN A 551 34.57 0.95 10.66
C GLN A 551 34.16 2.29 10.07
N ARG A 552 35.02 2.87 9.23
CA ARG A 552 34.75 4.11 8.50
C ARG A 552 34.39 3.80 7.05
N ASN A 553 33.35 4.46 6.56
CA ASN A 553 32.98 4.43 5.15
C ASN A 553 33.93 5.33 4.32
N ILE A 554 33.70 5.41 2.99
CA ILE A 554 34.50 6.27 2.08
C ILE A 554 34.51 7.74 2.46
N PHE A 555 33.50 8.21 3.24
CA PHE A 555 33.41 9.58 3.76
C PHE A 555 34.10 9.76 5.11
N GLY A 556 34.82 8.76 5.59
CA GLY A 556 35.52 8.78 6.88
C GLY A 556 34.61 8.71 8.11
N LYS A 557 33.31 8.44 7.96
CA LYS A 557 32.30 8.43 9.02
C LYS A 557 32.09 7.04 9.57
N THR A 558 31.99 6.93 10.91
CA THR A 558 31.57 5.70 11.59
C THR A 558 30.05 5.61 11.64
N PRO A 559 29.44 4.41 11.88
CA PRO A 559 28.01 4.27 12.06
C PRO A 559 27.44 5.20 13.13
N ALA A 560 28.10 5.31 14.28
CA ALA A 560 27.68 6.19 15.38
C ALA A 560 27.66 7.67 14.97
N THR A 561 28.65 8.12 14.18
CA THR A 561 28.68 9.48 13.64
C THR A 561 27.51 9.74 12.71
N ILE A 562 27.24 8.80 11.77
CA ILE A 562 26.10 8.92 10.86
C ILE A 562 24.78 8.94 11.63
N PHE A 563 24.64 8.09 12.65
CA PHE A 563 23.43 8.08 13.48
C PHE A 563 23.17 9.43 14.12
N THR A 564 24.20 9.98 14.77
CA THR A 564 24.11 11.28 15.46
C THR A 564 23.75 12.41 14.50
N GLU A 565 24.41 12.47 13.34
CA GLU A 565 24.17 13.53 12.35
C GLU A 565 22.77 13.40 11.70
N SER A 566 22.37 12.18 11.31
CA SER A 566 21.09 11.97 10.63
C SER A 566 19.89 12.17 11.55
N HIS A 567 20.06 11.95 12.88
CA HIS A 567 18.99 12.05 13.87
C HIS A 567 19.04 13.35 14.72
N GLU A 568 19.93 14.29 14.41
CA GLU A 568 20.08 15.52 15.20
C GLU A 568 18.77 16.32 15.30
N ASN A 569 18.07 16.49 14.19
CA ASN A 569 16.79 17.20 14.18
C ASN A 569 15.71 16.44 14.97
N LEU A 570 15.65 15.11 14.80
CA LEU A 570 14.70 14.28 15.54
C LEU A 570 14.96 14.31 17.04
N ALA A 571 16.23 14.32 17.45
CA ALA A 571 16.61 14.44 18.85
C ALA A 571 16.19 15.79 19.44
N LYS A 572 16.38 16.90 18.71
CA LYS A 572 15.92 18.25 19.13
C LYS A 572 14.38 18.32 19.22
N GLU A 573 13.68 17.78 18.23
CA GLU A 573 12.20 17.69 18.26
C GLU A 573 11.74 16.81 19.43
N GLY A 574 12.46 15.70 19.70
CA GLY A 574 12.20 14.81 20.83
C GLY A 574 12.37 15.48 22.18
N GLU A 575 13.46 16.26 22.35
CA GLU A 575 13.70 17.07 23.56
C GLU A 575 12.56 18.06 23.81
N GLN A 576 12.16 18.82 22.76
CA GLN A 576 11.09 19.79 22.89
C GLN A 576 9.75 19.09 23.22
N TRP A 577 9.44 17.99 22.54
CA TRP A 577 8.24 17.21 22.80
C TRP A 577 8.18 16.70 24.26
N MET A 578 9.29 16.21 24.81
CA MET A 578 9.39 15.74 26.19
C MET A 578 9.19 16.88 27.19
N LYS A 579 9.81 18.04 26.95
CA LYS A 579 9.67 19.24 27.79
C LYS A 579 8.24 19.76 27.83
N ASP A 580 7.56 19.80 26.65
CA ASP A 580 6.18 20.25 26.55
C ASP A 580 5.22 19.30 27.30
N ARG A 581 5.46 17.98 27.23
CA ARG A 581 4.66 16.99 27.97
C ARG A 581 4.92 17.08 29.49
N ALA A 582 6.17 17.27 29.88
CA ALA A 582 6.52 17.47 31.29
C ALA A 582 5.89 18.75 31.86
N ASN A 583 5.96 19.86 31.15
CA ASN A 583 5.31 21.12 31.57
C ASN A 583 3.80 20.97 31.74
N SER A 584 3.14 20.32 30.75
CA SER A 584 1.70 20.05 30.86
C SER A 584 1.36 19.14 32.03
N GLY A 585 2.18 18.12 32.29
CA GLY A 585 2.05 17.23 33.44
C GLY A 585 2.22 17.93 34.78
N ILE A 586 3.21 18.81 34.89
CA ILE A 586 3.44 19.63 36.09
C ILE A 586 2.22 20.53 36.41
N LEU A 587 1.65 21.18 35.37
CA LEU A 587 0.46 22.02 35.56
C LEU A 587 -0.70 21.24 36.16
N VAL A 588 -1.00 20.06 35.60
CA VAL A 588 -2.10 19.19 36.08
C VAL A 588 -1.78 18.71 37.51
N ALA A 589 -0.58 18.17 37.73
CA ALA A 589 -0.18 17.68 39.07
C ALA A 589 -0.23 18.77 40.12
N THR A 590 0.20 20.00 39.80
CA THR A 590 0.16 21.15 40.73
C THR A 590 -1.27 21.57 41.03
N LEU A 591 -2.16 21.59 40.02
CA LEU A 591 -3.58 21.89 40.22
C LEU A 591 -4.22 20.90 41.19
N ILE A 592 -3.98 19.59 40.98
CA ILE A 592 -4.53 18.54 41.83
C ILE A 592 -3.91 18.67 43.26
N ALA A 593 -2.58 18.91 43.39
CA ALA A 593 -1.92 19.14 44.68
C ALA A 593 -2.57 20.28 45.46
N THR A 594 -2.89 21.41 44.81
CA THR A 594 -3.55 22.55 45.48
C THR A 594 -4.95 22.23 45.93
N ILE A 595 -5.74 21.47 45.13
CA ILE A 595 -7.09 21.03 45.49
C ILE A 595 -7.04 20.07 46.66
N VAL A 596 -6.15 19.08 46.64
CA VAL A 596 -5.97 18.08 47.69
C VAL A 596 -5.52 18.79 49.01
N PHE A 597 -4.56 19.71 48.90
CA PHE A 597 -4.10 20.51 50.08
C PHE A 597 -5.25 21.34 50.67
N ALA A 598 -6.05 22.00 49.83
CA ALA A 598 -7.23 22.72 50.29
C ALA A 598 -8.25 21.80 50.96
N SER A 599 -8.40 20.57 50.44
CA SER A 599 -9.29 19.52 50.94
C SER A 599 -8.86 19.06 52.34
N ALA A 600 -7.57 18.93 52.60
CA ALA A 600 -6.99 18.59 53.90
C ALA A 600 -7.32 19.66 54.99
N ILE A 601 -7.39 20.94 54.59
CA ILE A 601 -7.74 22.04 55.50
C ILE A 601 -9.25 22.15 55.71
N THR A 602 -10.03 22.02 54.61
CA THR A 602 -11.48 22.13 54.65
C THR A 602 -12.12 20.75 54.78
N VAL A 603 -11.89 20.08 55.90
CA VAL A 603 -12.34 18.70 56.15
C VAL A 603 -13.84 18.53 56.03
N PRO A 604 -14.34 17.37 55.47
CA PRO A 604 -15.75 17.07 55.41
C PRO A 604 -16.44 17.10 56.78
N GLY A 605 -17.57 17.81 56.88
CA GLY A 605 -18.33 17.96 58.13
C GLY A 605 -17.86 19.10 59.01
N GLY A 606 -16.73 19.79 58.69
CA GLY A 606 -16.19 20.90 59.46
C GLY A 606 -15.44 20.48 60.72
N THR A 607 -14.96 21.47 61.50
CA THR A 607 -14.22 21.30 62.77
C THR A 607 -15.02 21.74 63.95
N ASN A 608 -14.83 21.10 65.11
CA ASN A 608 -15.45 21.49 66.36
C ASN A 608 -14.76 22.78 66.89
N GLY A 609 -15.54 23.86 67.08
CA GLY A 609 -15.04 25.18 67.46
C GLY A 609 -14.30 25.23 68.81
N SER A 610 -14.50 24.25 69.70
CA SER A 610 -13.87 24.24 71.02
C SER A 610 -12.48 23.55 71.02
N HIS A 611 -12.24 22.59 70.16
CA HIS A 611 -11.00 21.77 70.16
C HIS A 611 -10.33 21.66 68.79
N GLY A 612 -10.89 22.26 67.73
CA GLY A 612 -10.34 22.22 66.40
C GLY A 612 -10.29 20.83 65.74
N LYS A 613 -10.91 19.80 66.34
CA LYS A 613 -10.95 18.44 65.77
C LYS A 613 -12.06 18.30 64.75
N PRO A 614 -11.85 17.53 63.66
CA PRO A 614 -12.90 17.22 62.70
C PRO A 614 -14.10 16.56 63.39
N ILE A 615 -15.32 17.01 63.06
CA ILE A 615 -16.57 16.48 63.67
C ILE A 615 -16.79 15.00 63.33
N LEU A 616 -16.23 14.55 62.20
CA LEU A 616 -16.40 13.18 61.68
C LEU A 616 -15.19 12.26 61.94
N ASN A 617 -14.26 12.67 62.82
CA ASN A 617 -12.99 11.97 63.08
C ASN A 617 -13.14 10.47 63.42
N ASP A 618 -14.21 10.07 64.09
CA ASP A 618 -14.42 8.67 64.51
C ASP A 618 -15.15 7.81 63.44
N LYS A 619 -15.45 8.35 62.26
CA LYS A 619 -16.14 7.60 61.18
C LYS A 619 -15.11 6.99 60.25
N ALA A 620 -15.29 5.70 59.91
CA ALA A 620 -14.45 4.98 58.92
C ALA A 620 -14.33 5.73 57.58
N ALA A 621 -15.43 6.35 57.11
CA ALA A 621 -15.42 7.17 55.92
C ALA A 621 -14.46 8.36 55.96
N PHE A 622 -14.32 9.00 57.12
CA PHE A 622 -13.37 10.08 57.30
C PHE A 622 -11.92 9.59 57.27
N ILE A 623 -11.64 8.43 57.84
CA ILE A 623 -10.30 7.82 57.84
C ILE A 623 -9.95 7.44 56.37
N VAL A 624 -10.86 6.84 55.59
CA VAL A 624 -10.62 6.53 54.19
C VAL A 624 -10.37 7.80 53.39
N PHE A 625 -11.16 8.86 53.59
CA PHE A 625 -10.93 10.16 52.97
C PHE A 625 -9.56 10.73 53.29
N ALA A 626 -9.17 10.77 54.56
CA ALA A 626 -7.91 11.34 55.01
C ALA A 626 -6.68 10.56 54.46
N VAL A 627 -6.81 9.23 54.39
CA VAL A 627 -5.76 8.37 53.80
C VAL A 627 -5.66 8.62 52.27
N ALA A 628 -6.81 8.66 51.58
CA ALA A 628 -6.86 8.93 50.14
C ALA A 628 -6.26 10.31 49.79
N ASP A 629 -6.61 11.34 50.58
CA ASP A 629 -6.12 12.70 50.41
C ASP A 629 -4.61 12.81 50.67
N ALA A 630 -4.11 12.16 51.73
CA ALA A 630 -2.67 12.09 51.98
C ALA A 630 -1.90 11.36 50.88
N LEU A 631 -2.40 10.23 50.40
CA LEU A 631 -1.83 9.49 49.27
C LEU A 631 -1.83 10.33 48.01
N ALA A 632 -2.94 11.00 47.69
CA ALA A 632 -3.04 11.89 46.55
C ALA A 632 -2.02 13.03 46.61
N LEU A 633 -1.79 13.63 47.76
CA LEU A 633 -0.78 14.67 47.93
C LEU A 633 0.66 14.13 47.69
N LEU A 634 0.96 12.96 48.24
CA LEU A 634 2.28 12.30 48.01
C LEU A 634 2.51 11.94 46.56
N MET A 635 1.51 11.39 45.91
CA MET A 635 1.55 11.01 44.47
C MET A 635 1.72 12.27 43.60
N SER A 636 1.02 13.35 43.94
CA SER A 636 1.13 14.61 43.20
C SER A 636 2.53 15.20 43.34
N ALA A 637 3.08 15.29 44.55
CA ALA A 637 4.45 15.75 44.77
C ALA A 637 5.46 14.87 44.03
N SER A 638 5.30 13.55 44.08
CA SER A 638 6.17 12.61 43.36
C SER A 638 6.10 12.82 41.86
N SER A 639 4.91 13.02 41.31
CA SER A 639 4.70 13.28 39.88
C SER A 639 5.39 14.58 39.45
N ILE A 640 5.25 15.67 40.23
CA ILE A 640 5.90 16.96 39.97
C ILE A 640 7.41 16.77 39.94
N LEU A 641 7.99 16.09 40.95
CA LEU A 641 9.43 15.85 41.01
C LEU A 641 9.95 15.04 39.84
N MET A 642 9.18 14.04 39.40
CA MET A 642 9.56 13.22 38.25
C MET A 642 9.50 14.01 36.92
N PHE A 643 8.49 14.85 36.74
CA PHE A 643 8.43 15.76 35.59
C PHE A 643 9.55 16.83 35.63
N LEU A 644 9.85 17.35 36.77
CA LEU A 644 11.00 18.26 36.94
C LEU A 644 12.31 17.56 36.58
N GLY A 645 12.47 16.29 36.96
CA GLY A 645 13.59 15.46 36.55
C GLY A 645 13.69 15.21 35.04
N ILE A 646 12.55 15.32 34.29
CA ILE A 646 12.57 15.33 32.83
C ILE A 646 13.05 16.70 32.31
N LEU A 647 12.54 17.81 32.84
CA LEU A 647 12.95 19.17 32.43
C LEU A 647 14.42 19.46 32.62
N THR A 648 15.01 18.88 33.65
CA THR A 648 16.45 19.08 34.02
C THR A 648 17.36 17.98 33.48
N ALA A 649 16.81 17.02 32.68
CA ALA A 649 17.57 15.90 32.14
C ALA A 649 18.59 16.37 31.09
N ARG A 650 19.65 15.58 30.92
CA ARG A 650 20.57 15.70 29.80
C ARG A 650 19.96 14.94 28.63
N TYR A 651 19.62 15.60 27.54
CA TYR A 651 19.02 14.99 26.36
C TYR A 651 20.08 14.43 25.38
N ALA A 652 21.00 13.57 25.91
CA ALA A 652 21.89 12.84 25.02
C ALA A 652 21.11 11.78 24.22
N VAL A 653 21.56 11.47 23.00
CA VAL A 653 20.93 10.47 22.11
C VAL A 653 20.63 9.16 22.84
N GLN A 654 21.58 8.67 23.65
CA GLN A 654 21.45 7.41 24.40
C GLN A 654 20.36 7.44 25.48
N ASP A 655 20.05 8.63 26.03
CA ASP A 655 19.03 8.78 27.07
C ASP A 655 17.61 8.53 26.55
N PHE A 656 17.39 8.67 25.24
CA PHE A 656 16.10 8.34 24.60
C PHE A 656 15.78 6.85 24.58
N LEU A 657 16.76 5.97 24.79
CA LEU A 657 16.53 4.51 24.74
C LEU A 657 15.69 4.03 25.93
N TYR A 658 16.12 4.38 27.16
CA TYR A 658 15.48 3.88 28.39
C TYR A 658 15.18 5.00 29.40
N SER A 659 16.12 5.90 29.61
CA SER A 659 16.09 6.86 30.76
C SER A 659 14.90 7.82 30.64
N LEU A 660 14.78 8.52 29.54
CA LEU A 660 13.73 9.51 29.29
C LEU A 660 12.34 8.91 29.16
N PRO A 661 12.11 7.88 28.31
CA PRO A 661 10.80 7.24 28.20
C PRO A 661 10.34 6.63 29.52
N LYS A 662 11.23 5.96 30.26
CA LYS A 662 10.91 5.37 31.57
C LYS A 662 10.43 6.44 32.57
N ARG A 663 11.16 7.59 32.67
CA ARG A 663 10.74 8.70 33.51
C ARG A 663 9.38 9.25 33.14
N LEU A 664 9.12 9.43 31.84
CA LEU A 664 7.84 9.92 31.35
C LEU A 664 6.69 8.93 31.69
N ILE A 665 6.89 7.64 31.43
CA ILE A 665 5.88 6.61 31.72
C ILE A 665 5.56 6.58 33.22
N ILE A 666 6.58 6.57 34.09
CA ILE A 666 6.39 6.57 35.55
C ILE A 666 5.62 7.83 35.97
N SER A 667 6.01 9.01 35.46
CA SER A 667 5.35 10.28 35.79
C SER A 667 3.86 10.26 35.37
N LEU A 668 3.55 9.71 34.20
CA LEU A 668 2.18 9.59 33.70
C LEU A 668 1.36 8.57 34.52
N ILE A 669 1.96 7.43 34.89
CA ILE A 669 1.31 6.43 35.74
C ILE A 669 0.99 7.03 37.11
N THR A 670 1.96 7.73 37.75
CA THR A 670 1.72 8.39 39.04
C THR A 670 0.64 9.46 38.94
N LEU A 671 0.61 10.24 37.85
CA LEU A 671 -0.41 11.23 37.59
C LEU A 671 -1.80 10.58 37.35
N PHE A 672 -1.87 9.47 36.65
CA PHE A 672 -3.12 8.74 36.42
C PHE A 672 -3.68 8.13 37.71
N LEU A 673 -2.82 7.48 38.50
CA LEU A 673 -3.19 6.94 39.82
C LEU A 673 -3.65 8.05 40.79
N LEU A 674 -2.95 9.20 40.74
CA LEU A 674 -3.34 10.39 41.48
C LEU A 674 -4.77 10.83 41.14
N ASN A 675 -5.09 10.94 39.84
CA ASN A 675 -6.42 11.36 39.41
C ASN A 675 -7.48 10.37 39.91
N HIS A 676 -7.24 9.06 39.82
CA HIS A 676 -8.17 8.04 40.28
C HIS A 676 -8.40 8.09 41.80
N ILE A 677 -7.34 8.18 42.60
CA ILE A 677 -7.42 8.28 44.08
C ILE A 677 -8.14 9.56 44.49
N HIS A 678 -7.87 10.67 43.81
CA HIS A 678 -8.54 11.96 44.06
C HIS A 678 -10.02 11.89 43.74
N ASP A 679 -10.42 11.29 42.60
CA ASP A 679 -11.83 11.14 42.21
C ASP A 679 -12.60 10.27 43.20
N ASP A 680 -12.04 9.16 43.69
CA ASP A 680 -12.62 8.32 44.71
C ASP A 680 -12.78 9.06 46.07
N GLY A 681 -11.77 9.84 46.45
CA GLY A 681 -11.82 10.71 47.63
C GLY A 681 -12.91 11.78 47.49
N LEU A 682 -13.04 12.41 46.35
CA LEU A 682 -14.08 13.41 46.05
C LEU A 682 -15.51 12.79 46.05
N TYR A 683 -15.63 11.58 45.49
CA TYR A 683 -16.91 10.83 45.50
C TYR A 683 -17.37 10.54 46.90
N ILE A 684 -16.47 10.08 47.80
CA ILE A 684 -16.76 9.88 49.22
C ILE A 684 -17.19 11.20 49.90
N ARG A 685 -16.57 12.31 49.55
CA ARG A 685 -16.87 13.65 50.09
C ARG A 685 -18.26 14.13 49.65
N THR A 686 -18.72 13.85 48.46
CA THR A 686 -19.97 14.38 47.86
C THR A 686 -21.21 13.56 48.15
N LEU A 687 -21.11 12.33 48.70
CA LEU A 687 -22.22 11.46 49.00
C LEU A 687 -22.90 11.81 50.37
N PRO A 688 -24.02 12.54 50.40
CA PRO A 688 -24.70 12.92 51.65
C PRO A 688 -25.20 11.72 52.45
N GLY A 689 -25.53 10.59 51.80
CA GLY A 689 -26.00 9.36 52.42
C GLY A 689 -24.89 8.57 53.13
N PHE A 690 -23.66 8.70 52.73
CA PHE A 690 -22.50 8.00 53.31
C PHE A 690 -22.13 8.55 54.70
N TRP A 691 -22.31 9.84 54.88
CA TRP A 691 -22.06 10.53 56.15
C TRP A 691 -23.18 10.36 57.19
N ARG A 692 -24.39 9.97 56.76
CA ARG A 692 -25.56 9.81 57.63
C ARG A 692 -25.79 8.40 58.19
N ARG A 693 -25.17 7.35 57.64
CA ARG A 693 -25.37 5.96 58.13
C ARG A 693 -24.63 5.69 59.40
N LYS A 694 -25.39 5.30 60.46
CA LYS A 694 -24.86 4.94 61.80
C LYS A 694 -24.21 3.55 61.84
N ASP A 695 -24.45 2.68 60.84
CA ASP A 695 -24.00 1.29 60.89
C ASP A 695 -23.30 0.94 59.56
N VAL A 696 -22.01 0.76 59.60
CA VAL A 696 -21.17 0.28 58.49
C VAL A 696 -21.00 -1.21 58.68
N GLY A 697 -21.97 -2.00 58.15
CA GLY A 697 -21.89 -3.47 58.13
C GLY A 697 -21.67 -4.10 56.76
N THR A 698 -21.85 -3.36 55.67
CA THR A 698 -21.68 -3.92 54.29
C THR A 698 -21.08 -2.89 53.36
N TRP A 699 -19.89 -3.16 52.87
CA TRP A 699 -19.29 -2.45 51.73
C TRP A 699 -20.17 -2.64 50.50
N PRO A 700 -20.54 -1.59 49.75
CA PRO A 700 -21.17 -1.78 48.46
C PRO A 700 -20.23 -2.55 47.53
N SER A 701 -20.74 -3.59 46.92
CA SER A 701 -20.03 -4.44 45.93
C SER A 701 -19.66 -3.73 44.62
N VAL A 702 -19.49 -2.41 44.64
CA VAL A 702 -19.13 -1.56 43.48
C VAL A 702 -17.62 -1.48 43.28
N PHE A 703 -16.81 -2.09 44.18
CA PHE A 703 -15.34 -2.03 44.08
C PHE A 703 -14.69 -3.29 43.44
N ILE A 704 -15.50 -4.21 42.87
CA ILE A 704 -14.94 -5.35 42.12
C ILE A 704 -15.67 -5.42 40.77
N GLY A 705 -15.11 -4.77 39.75
CA GLY A 705 -15.55 -4.83 38.37
C GLY A 705 -14.48 -4.23 37.47
#